data_752ee399edc98c5a7d752e29c31ed603
#
_entry.id   752ee399edc98c5a7d752e29c31ed603
#
_cell.length_a   1.000
_cell.length_b   1.000
_cell.length_c   1.000
_cell.angle_alpha   90.00
_cell.angle_beta   90.00
_cell.angle_gamma   90.00
#
_symmetry.space_group_name_H-M   'P 1'
#
loop_
_entity.id
_entity.type
_entity.pdbx_description
1 polymer ?
#
loop_
_entity_poly.entity_id
_entity_poly.type
_entity_poly.pdbx_seq_one_letter_code
_entity_poly.pdbx_strand_id
1 'polypeptide(L)'
;MLFSYSQLAKLVDLKGLSQDEVIQRLTFSGFEVEGVEHLAQASKLVIGKILTCEKHPDSDHLHLLTVDCGQEGIKNIVCGAPNARVGIKVIVALEGCVLPALSTTIKKGKVRGFESEGMCCSLLELGVNKETLPASSPSLNGIEELPIDAPVGEREVLSYLGLDDVILDINVLPNRPDCLSYIGMARELASLFSREIYPLPTFDFSSLKSDFSVKSETDLCPRFDVLKISNIKPKEETPLFIRRVLEANGIRSLNPLVDIGNYAMLLTGEPFNIYSEDEKKRDYICSDAFEGEFNTFDSKKLSLIPSDLVILDGERKPLCLAGIMAGDAAFVTPETKNIAVEAAVFYHANIRHTSARVGLSSPSSQLFAKGRNQNMIPEALSVFITLLDEFFLSYELTSYASDVRVEKHNAPFAFSYEKLNERLGTSYSKEEIKQVLDAYRIEEKDGMLYPPLDRVDLLEQCDIEEEVFRYYPAKKVNPSLEHFPLSQGALSFEQKSERMIKRLLIERGYDEILSFTLISEKEHESLAVFQEKEPYRVLNPMTKDHEIVRSDLLPSMLLTLRYNLSHQHKNLSLFEISPVDTKDGTKTYLSLGLAGETSLTEDYKTRPFDFFDLKGVFEAVMEKMGIGENRYRLSYTKNPKFHPKAACDVFLGKDLLGTFGKLHPSVCKENILLAEFDLSLLFRTKGQKTKFSAFSSFPSVRRDLSFKLVPDVDYLNFKRGLMKGNIPYLADILYFDNFLDKETGEKYLGISLILEKPDGTLKEEEINNAVKTACNVAKQRFGMTLKGE
;
A
#
# COMPACT_ATOMS: atom_id res chain seq x y z
N MET A 1 -11.24 5.75 -10.54
CA MET A 1 -12.32 6.76 -10.72
C MET A 1 -13.53 6.07 -11.29
N LEU A 2 -14.72 6.45 -10.79
CA LEU A 2 -15.97 5.78 -11.18
C LEU A 2 -16.61 6.48 -12.38
N PHE A 3 -16.88 5.73 -13.43
CA PHE A 3 -17.47 6.25 -14.67
C PHE A 3 -18.81 5.58 -14.96
N SER A 4 -19.87 6.37 -15.03
CA SER A 4 -21.14 5.94 -15.59
C SER A 4 -21.00 5.69 -17.09
N TYR A 5 -21.29 4.46 -17.52
CA TYR A 5 -21.23 4.10 -18.94
C TYR A 5 -22.22 4.89 -19.78
N SER A 6 -23.42 5.10 -19.27
CA SER A 6 -24.46 5.89 -19.93
C SER A 6 -24.06 7.36 -20.10
N GLN A 7 -23.33 7.92 -19.10
CA GLN A 7 -22.82 9.28 -19.20
C GLN A 7 -21.67 9.39 -20.22
N LEU A 8 -20.78 8.39 -20.29
CA LEU A 8 -19.75 8.36 -21.34
C LEU A 8 -20.38 8.30 -22.74
N ALA A 9 -21.42 7.49 -22.91
CA ALA A 9 -22.13 7.37 -24.18
C ALA A 9 -22.84 8.66 -24.64
N LYS A 10 -23.05 9.64 -23.75
CA LYS A 10 -23.53 10.99 -24.11
C LYS A 10 -22.43 11.90 -24.66
N LEU A 11 -21.15 11.53 -24.43
CA LEU A 11 -19.99 12.33 -24.84
C LEU A 11 -19.26 11.76 -26.04
N VAL A 12 -19.30 10.44 -26.24
CA VAL A 12 -18.67 9.75 -27.35
C VAL A 12 -19.61 8.69 -27.94
N ASP A 13 -19.53 8.49 -29.26
CA ASP A 13 -20.34 7.49 -29.92
C ASP A 13 -19.84 6.06 -29.61
N LEU A 14 -20.52 5.38 -28.69
CA LEU A 14 -20.25 3.99 -28.32
C LEU A 14 -21.25 3.00 -28.97
N LYS A 15 -22.08 3.42 -29.90
CA LYS A 15 -23.08 2.57 -30.55
C LYS A 15 -22.41 1.39 -31.25
N GLY A 16 -22.98 0.21 -31.04
CA GLY A 16 -22.49 -1.04 -31.63
C GLY A 16 -21.28 -1.66 -30.94
N LEU A 17 -20.75 -1.04 -29.88
CA LEU A 17 -19.75 -1.63 -29.00
C LEU A 17 -20.43 -2.26 -27.79
N SER A 18 -20.05 -3.47 -27.44
CA SER A 18 -20.45 -4.06 -26.17
C SER A 18 -19.63 -3.46 -25.00
N GLN A 19 -20.20 -3.51 -23.81
CA GLN A 19 -19.48 -3.07 -22.61
C GLN A 19 -18.17 -3.85 -22.41
N ASP A 20 -18.18 -5.16 -22.65
CA ASP A 20 -17.00 -6.01 -22.55
C ASP A 20 -15.89 -5.60 -23.53
N GLU A 21 -16.22 -5.22 -24.76
CA GLU A 21 -15.25 -4.69 -25.73
C GLU A 21 -14.61 -3.39 -25.22
N VAL A 22 -15.40 -2.50 -24.64
CA VAL A 22 -14.91 -1.24 -24.09
C VAL A 22 -13.99 -1.51 -22.88
N ILE A 23 -14.41 -2.38 -21.95
CA ILE A 23 -13.64 -2.77 -20.77
C ILE A 23 -12.29 -3.40 -21.17
N GLN A 24 -12.32 -4.37 -22.09
CA GLN A 24 -11.10 -5.02 -22.58
C GLN A 24 -10.16 -4.03 -23.25
N ARG A 25 -10.70 -3.16 -24.11
CA ARG A 25 -9.90 -2.17 -24.83
C ARG A 25 -9.23 -1.17 -23.89
N LEU A 26 -9.94 -0.67 -22.90
CA LEU A 26 -9.39 0.22 -21.87
C LEU A 26 -8.29 -0.49 -21.10
N THR A 27 -8.55 -1.66 -20.57
CA THR A 27 -7.58 -2.44 -19.78
C THR A 27 -6.28 -2.70 -20.55
N PHE A 28 -6.39 -3.15 -21.81
CA PHE A 28 -5.21 -3.43 -22.63
C PHE A 28 -4.51 -2.17 -23.17
N SER A 29 -5.10 -0.99 -23.01
CA SER A 29 -4.46 0.29 -23.36
C SER A 29 -3.98 1.08 -22.14
N GLY A 30 -3.83 0.43 -20.97
CA GLY A 30 -3.26 1.02 -19.76
C GLY A 30 -4.26 1.68 -18.81
N PHE A 31 -5.56 1.53 -19.07
CA PHE A 31 -6.64 1.95 -18.16
C PHE A 31 -7.32 0.71 -17.58
N GLU A 32 -6.72 0.13 -16.53
CA GLU A 32 -7.27 -1.08 -15.91
C GLU A 32 -8.66 -0.81 -15.33
N VAL A 33 -9.64 -1.62 -15.77
CA VAL A 33 -10.98 -1.62 -15.17
C VAL A 33 -10.94 -2.60 -13.98
N GLU A 34 -10.88 -2.06 -12.78
CA GLU A 34 -10.75 -2.82 -11.52
C GLU A 34 -12.11 -3.37 -11.06
N GLY A 35 -13.19 -2.73 -11.46
CA GLY A 35 -14.54 -3.14 -11.07
C GLY A 35 -15.62 -2.72 -12.06
N VAL A 36 -16.68 -3.50 -12.09
CA VAL A 36 -17.90 -3.22 -12.87
C VAL A 36 -19.09 -3.40 -11.95
N GLU A 37 -19.83 -2.34 -11.68
CA GLU A 37 -20.98 -2.34 -10.78
C GLU A 37 -22.24 -1.88 -11.51
N HIS A 38 -23.32 -2.64 -11.36
CA HIS A 38 -24.62 -2.20 -11.81
C HIS A 38 -25.29 -1.39 -10.71
N LEU A 39 -25.82 -0.19 -11.00
CA LEU A 39 -26.51 0.65 -10.02
C LEU A 39 -27.70 -0.05 -9.38
N ALA A 40 -28.42 -0.84 -10.16
CA ALA A 40 -29.44 -1.75 -9.67
C ALA A 40 -29.59 -2.94 -10.63
N GLN A 41 -30.08 -4.04 -10.12
CA GLN A 41 -30.33 -5.25 -10.90
C GLN A 41 -31.64 -5.86 -10.50
N ALA A 42 -32.60 -5.87 -11.41
CA ALA A 42 -33.85 -6.60 -11.25
C ALA A 42 -34.50 -6.82 -12.62
N SER A 43 -35.30 -7.83 -12.73
CA SER A 43 -36.09 -8.11 -13.92
C SER A 43 -37.57 -8.11 -13.58
N LYS A 44 -38.43 -7.92 -14.58
CA LYS A 44 -39.90 -7.98 -14.42
C LYS A 44 -40.42 -7.06 -13.29
N LEU A 45 -39.94 -5.84 -13.26
CA LEU A 45 -40.49 -4.77 -12.42
C LEU A 45 -41.66 -4.09 -13.13
N VAL A 46 -42.55 -3.46 -12.35
CA VAL A 46 -43.58 -2.58 -12.85
C VAL A 46 -43.90 -1.47 -11.84
N ILE A 47 -44.23 -0.27 -12.31
CA ILE A 47 -44.75 0.80 -11.44
C ILE A 47 -46.21 0.50 -11.11
N GLY A 48 -46.53 0.33 -9.84
CA GLY A 48 -47.89 0.07 -9.34
C GLY A 48 -48.41 1.20 -8.47
N LYS A 49 -49.73 1.31 -8.40
CA LYS A 49 -50.43 2.20 -7.48
C LYS A 49 -51.23 1.41 -6.45
N ILE A 50 -51.03 1.67 -5.18
CA ILE A 50 -51.79 1.02 -4.10
C ILE A 50 -53.20 1.53 -4.08
N LEU A 51 -54.18 0.65 -4.36
CA LEU A 51 -55.63 0.95 -4.34
C LEU A 51 -56.23 0.75 -2.95
N THR A 52 -55.84 -0.37 -2.26
CA THR A 52 -56.30 -0.65 -0.90
C THR A 52 -55.12 -1.06 -0.03
N CYS A 53 -55.21 -0.78 1.28
CA CYS A 53 -54.20 -1.18 2.27
C CYS A 53 -54.92 -1.53 3.57
N GLU A 54 -55.05 -2.83 3.86
CA GLU A 54 -55.72 -3.32 5.05
C GLU A 54 -54.72 -4.03 5.96
N LYS A 55 -54.94 -3.98 7.28
CA LYS A 55 -54.07 -4.73 8.22
C LYS A 55 -54.30 -6.24 8.08
N HIS A 56 -53.21 -7.00 8.13
CA HIS A 56 -53.30 -8.45 8.14
C HIS A 56 -53.92 -8.94 9.47
N PRO A 57 -54.92 -9.81 9.45
CA PRO A 57 -55.64 -10.23 10.66
C PRO A 57 -54.75 -10.92 11.69
N ASP A 58 -53.74 -11.65 11.23
CA ASP A 58 -52.86 -12.45 12.08
C ASP A 58 -51.44 -11.86 12.19
N SER A 59 -51.26 -10.54 11.95
CA SER A 59 -49.93 -9.92 12.03
C SER A 59 -50.01 -8.42 12.33
N ASP A 60 -49.18 -7.96 13.25
CA ASP A 60 -49.07 -6.53 13.61
C ASP A 60 -48.28 -5.71 12.61
N HIS A 61 -47.54 -6.36 11.71
CA HIS A 61 -46.57 -5.72 10.83
C HIS A 61 -46.90 -5.89 9.34
N LEU A 62 -47.85 -6.76 8.98
CA LEU A 62 -48.19 -7.03 7.59
C LEU A 62 -49.44 -6.26 7.18
N HIS A 63 -49.47 -5.88 5.90
CA HIS A 63 -50.60 -5.26 5.23
C HIS A 63 -50.99 -6.07 4.01
N LEU A 64 -52.29 -6.16 3.75
CA LEU A 64 -52.89 -6.72 2.54
C LEU A 64 -53.14 -5.57 1.57
N LEU A 65 -52.43 -5.59 0.47
CA LEU A 65 -52.50 -4.57 -0.55
C LEU A 65 -53.22 -5.08 -1.79
N THR A 66 -54.04 -4.25 -2.43
CA THR A 66 -54.34 -4.38 -3.86
C THR A 66 -53.60 -3.29 -4.60
N VAL A 67 -52.85 -3.67 -5.61
CA VAL A 67 -51.98 -2.77 -6.37
C VAL A 67 -52.35 -2.83 -7.84
N ASP A 68 -52.73 -1.69 -8.41
CA ASP A 68 -52.93 -1.53 -9.86
C ASP A 68 -51.56 -1.46 -10.55
N CYS A 69 -51.25 -2.45 -11.38
CA CYS A 69 -50.00 -2.56 -12.15
C CYS A 69 -50.26 -2.29 -13.66
N GLY A 70 -51.29 -1.53 -14.01
CA GLY A 70 -51.60 -1.18 -15.39
C GLY A 70 -51.99 -2.41 -16.24
N GLN A 71 -51.24 -2.64 -17.31
CA GLN A 71 -51.50 -3.78 -18.21
C GLN A 71 -51.32 -5.15 -17.53
N GLU A 72 -50.52 -5.23 -16.44
CA GLU A 72 -50.34 -6.44 -15.67
C GLU A 72 -51.55 -6.76 -14.76
N GLY A 73 -52.54 -5.87 -14.71
CA GLY A 73 -53.75 -5.99 -13.92
C GLY A 73 -53.51 -5.66 -12.42
N ILE A 74 -54.57 -5.91 -11.65
CA ILE A 74 -54.56 -5.71 -10.20
C ILE A 74 -53.90 -6.92 -9.54
N LYS A 75 -52.94 -6.68 -8.65
CA LYS A 75 -52.21 -7.71 -7.91
C LYS A 75 -52.52 -7.62 -6.43
N ASN A 76 -52.73 -8.76 -5.80
CA ASN A 76 -52.80 -8.88 -4.36
C ASN A 76 -51.39 -9.09 -3.83
N ILE A 77 -50.95 -8.25 -2.89
CA ILE A 77 -49.58 -8.29 -2.34
C ILE A 77 -49.63 -8.20 -0.83
N VAL A 78 -48.96 -9.07 -0.15
CA VAL A 78 -48.70 -8.97 1.30
C VAL A 78 -47.40 -8.22 1.51
N CYS A 79 -47.50 -7.06 2.19
CA CYS A 79 -46.36 -6.14 2.38
C CYS A 79 -46.08 -5.89 3.87
N GLY A 80 -44.84 -5.94 4.26
CA GLY A 80 -44.38 -5.63 5.63
C GLY A 80 -43.88 -4.20 5.83
N ALA A 81 -43.89 -3.37 4.82
CA ALA A 81 -43.37 -2.03 4.91
C ALA A 81 -44.26 -1.09 5.75
N PRO A 82 -43.69 -0.34 6.70
CA PRO A 82 -44.47 0.53 7.58
C PRO A 82 -45.05 1.76 6.87
N ASN A 83 -44.49 2.14 5.71
CA ASN A 83 -44.98 3.27 4.92
C ASN A 83 -46.03 2.91 3.87
N ALA A 84 -46.45 1.63 3.77
CA ALA A 84 -47.48 1.21 2.84
C ALA A 84 -48.84 1.86 3.16
N ARG A 85 -49.40 2.56 2.18
CA ARG A 85 -50.70 3.26 2.31
C ARG A 85 -51.36 3.44 0.96
N VAL A 86 -52.68 3.69 1.00
CA VAL A 86 -53.48 3.92 -0.22
C VAL A 86 -52.99 5.17 -0.95
N GLY A 87 -52.97 5.10 -2.25
CA GLY A 87 -52.70 6.19 -3.17
C GLY A 87 -51.23 6.38 -3.57
N ILE A 88 -50.27 5.85 -2.83
CA ILE A 88 -48.85 5.96 -3.23
C ILE A 88 -48.53 5.05 -4.44
N LYS A 89 -47.60 5.51 -5.24
CA LYS A 89 -47.03 4.72 -6.33
C LYS A 89 -45.72 4.05 -5.84
N VAL A 90 -45.56 2.79 -6.22
CA VAL A 90 -44.49 1.91 -5.68
C VAL A 90 -43.87 1.07 -6.78
N ILE A 91 -42.69 0.54 -6.53
CA ILE A 91 -42.05 -0.45 -7.39
C ILE A 91 -42.60 -1.83 -7.02
N VAL A 92 -43.12 -2.55 -8.00
CA VAL A 92 -43.62 -3.93 -7.81
C VAL A 92 -42.76 -4.92 -8.59
N ALA A 93 -42.19 -5.85 -7.90
CA ALA A 93 -41.56 -7.03 -8.45
C ALA A 93 -42.62 -8.10 -8.72
N LEU A 94 -42.80 -8.46 -10.00
CA LEU A 94 -43.78 -9.46 -10.44
C LEU A 94 -43.25 -10.89 -10.28
N GLU A 95 -44.14 -11.87 -10.47
CA GLU A 95 -43.76 -13.29 -10.47
C GLU A 95 -42.65 -13.59 -11.47
N GLY A 96 -41.61 -14.28 -11.00
CA GLY A 96 -40.38 -14.57 -11.75
C GLY A 96 -39.41 -13.40 -11.82
N CYS A 97 -39.65 -12.30 -11.11
CA CYS A 97 -38.66 -11.25 -10.89
C CYS A 97 -37.47 -11.84 -10.13
N VAL A 98 -36.28 -11.61 -10.64
CA VAL A 98 -35.01 -11.93 -9.96
C VAL A 98 -34.53 -10.67 -9.25
N LEU A 99 -34.28 -10.79 -7.95
CA LEU A 99 -33.70 -9.74 -7.09
C LEU A 99 -32.33 -10.24 -6.60
N PRO A 100 -31.22 -9.94 -7.30
CA PRO A 100 -29.89 -10.44 -6.93
C PRO A 100 -29.45 -9.97 -5.54
N ALA A 101 -29.80 -8.75 -5.14
CA ALA A 101 -29.49 -8.23 -3.81
C ALA A 101 -30.05 -9.07 -2.66
N LEU A 102 -31.19 -9.71 -2.86
CA LEU A 102 -31.81 -10.62 -1.91
C LEU A 102 -31.51 -12.11 -2.20
N SER A 103 -30.76 -12.40 -3.27
CA SER A 103 -30.51 -13.76 -3.76
C SER A 103 -31.81 -14.58 -3.91
N THR A 104 -32.88 -13.92 -4.40
CA THR A 104 -34.20 -14.54 -4.46
C THR A 104 -34.92 -14.29 -5.79
N THR A 105 -35.86 -15.17 -6.09
CA THR A 105 -36.80 -15.01 -7.20
C THR A 105 -38.22 -14.94 -6.66
N ILE A 106 -38.95 -13.91 -7.03
CA ILE A 106 -40.32 -13.69 -6.60
C ILE A 106 -41.25 -14.77 -7.19
N LYS A 107 -42.02 -15.42 -6.34
CA LYS A 107 -42.98 -16.45 -6.71
C LYS A 107 -44.34 -16.09 -6.13
N LYS A 108 -45.39 -16.41 -6.90
CA LYS A 108 -46.75 -16.39 -6.35
C LYS A 108 -46.83 -17.40 -5.21
N GLY A 109 -47.29 -16.98 -4.08
CA GLY A 109 -47.38 -17.83 -2.89
C GLY A 109 -48.35 -17.34 -1.83
N LYS A 110 -48.42 -18.06 -0.73
CA LYS A 110 -49.21 -17.62 0.44
C LYS A 110 -48.31 -17.15 1.56
N VAL A 111 -48.55 -15.95 2.04
CA VAL A 111 -47.88 -15.38 3.21
C VAL A 111 -48.93 -15.33 4.34
N ARG A 112 -48.71 -16.12 5.37
CA ARG A 112 -49.65 -16.28 6.53
C ARG A 112 -51.11 -16.45 6.10
N GLY A 113 -51.35 -17.31 5.08
CA GLY A 113 -52.69 -17.67 4.62
C GLY A 113 -53.25 -16.83 3.47
N PHE A 114 -52.73 -15.66 3.19
CA PHE A 114 -53.13 -14.76 2.11
C PHE A 114 -52.26 -14.88 0.87
N GLU A 115 -52.85 -14.82 -0.32
CA GLU A 115 -52.09 -14.89 -1.57
C GLU A 115 -51.30 -13.59 -1.78
N SER A 116 -50.01 -13.75 -2.20
CA SER A 116 -49.19 -12.64 -2.67
C SER A 116 -48.65 -12.96 -4.08
N GLU A 117 -48.96 -12.08 -5.04
CA GLU A 117 -48.64 -12.25 -6.46
C GLU A 117 -47.47 -11.39 -6.90
N GLY A 118 -46.72 -10.84 -5.95
CA GLY A 118 -45.55 -10.00 -6.15
C GLY A 118 -45.01 -9.42 -4.85
N MET A 119 -44.13 -8.51 -4.96
CA MET A 119 -43.52 -7.81 -3.82
C MET A 119 -43.37 -6.31 -4.12
N CYS A 120 -43.76 -5.45 -3.20
CA CYS A 120 -43.41 -4.03 -3.27
C CYS A 120 -41.98 -3.86 -2.78
N CYS A 121 -41.11 -3.14 -3.54
CA CYS A 121 -39.68 -3.07 -3.30
C CYS A 121 -39.22 -1.70 -2.80
N SER A 122 -38.18 -1.73 -1.97
CA SER A 122 -37.29 -0.61 -1.73
C SER A 122 -36.19 -0.57 -2.78
N LEU A 123 -35.43 0.53 -2.86
CA LEU A 123 -34.25 0.61 -3.72
C LEU A 123 -33.13 -0.34 -3.25
N LEU A 124 -33.06 -0.61 -1.93
CA LEU A 124 -32.05 -1.54 -1.38
C LEU A 124 -32.25 -2.97 -1.88
N GLU A 125 -33.50 -3.39 -2.06
CA GLU A 125 -33.86 -4.72 -2.61
C GLU A 125 -33.51 -4.85 -4.09
N LEU A 126 -33.41 -3.73 -4.80
CA LEU A 126 -32.90 -3.67 -6.17
C LEU A 126 -31.38 -3.64 -6.28
N GLY A 127 -30.65 -3.55 -5.14
CA GLY A 127 -29.20 -3.54 -5.10
C GLY A 127 -28.56 -2.16 -4.97
N VAL A 128 -29.37 -1.09 -4.82
CA VAL A 128 -28.83 0.26 -4.61
C VAL A 128 -28.08 0.32 -3.29
N ASN A 129 -26.89 0.90 -3.30
CA ASN A 129 -26.05 1.04 -2.11
C ASN A 129 -26.73 1.95 -1.07
N LYS A 130 -26.87 1.46 0.17
CA LYS A 130 -27.48 2.19 1.27
C LYS A 130 -26.82 3.54 1.57
N GLU A 131 -25.48 3.60 1.40
CA GLU A 131 -24.69 4.80 1.72
C GLU A 131 -24.93 5.95 0.75
N THR A 132 -25.41 5.66 -0.46
CA THR A 132 -25.73 6.66 -1.47
C THR A 132 -27.12 7.25 -1.29
N LEU A 133 -27.98 6.62 -0.50
CA LEU A 133 -29.34 7.10 -0.29
C LEU A 133 -29.38 8.28 0.69
N PRO A 134 -30.20 9.32 0.40
CA PRO A 134 -30.42 10.40 1.36
C PRO A 134 -31.08 9.89 2.64
N ALA A 135 -30.76 10.53 3.77
CA ALA A 135 -31.33 10.13 5.08
C ALA A 135 -32.88 10.18 5.13
N SER A 136 -33.49 10.92 4.23
CA SER A 136 -34.96 11.03 4.07
C SER A 136 -35.54 9.96 3.15
N SER A 137 -34.72 9.09 2.53
CA SER A 137 -35.21 8.09 1.58
C SER A 137 -36.21 7.12 2.24
N PRO A 138 -37.38 6.93 1.69
CA PRO A 138 -38.35 5.93 2.16
C PRO A 138 -37.76 4.52 2.15
N SER A 139 -36.88 4.22 1.19
CA SER A 139 -36.22 2.93 1.00
C SER A 139 -35.33 2.49 2.15
N LEU A 140 -34.91 3.39 3.05
CA LEU A 140 -34.12 3.02 4.23
C LEU A 140 -34.89 2.20 5.27
N ASN A 141 -36.22 2.41 5.38
CA ASN A 141 -37.06 1.79 6.39
C ASN A 141 -38.39 1.22 5.85
N GLY A 142 -38.58 1.22 4.53
CA GLY A 142 -39.80 0.78 3.88
C GLY A 142 -39.65 0.62 2.37
N ILE A 143 -40.75 0.63 1.66
CA ILE A 143 -40.79 0.57 0.20
C ILE A 143 -40.54 1.95 -0.40
N GLU A 144 -40.01 1.98 -1.64
CA GLU A 144 -39.80 3.23 -2.36
C GLU A 144 -41.13 3.88 -2.74
N GLU A 145 -41.21 5.18 -2.49
CA GLU A 145 -42.36 5.99 -2.85
C GLU A 145 -42.06 6.80 -4.10
N LEU A 146 -42.70 6.46 -5.19
CA LEU A 146 -42.51 7.15 -6.46
C LEU A 146 -43.34 8.45 -6.55
N PRO A 147 -42.89 9.42 -7.39
CA PRO A 147 -43.61 10.64 -7.63
C PRO A 147 -45.08 10.40 -8.05
N ILE A 148 -45.96 11.36 -7.72
CA ILE A 148 -47.39 11.22 -7.98
C ILE A 148 -47.72 11.11 -9.48
N ASP A 149 -46.86 11.63 -10.35
CA ASP A 149 -46.97 11.59 -11.82
C ASP A 149 -46.31 10.33 -12.43
N ALA A 150 -45.65 9.49 -11.64
CA ALA A 150 -45.00 8.27 -12.14
C ALA A 150 -45.97 7.39 -12.96
N PRO A 151 -45.63 6.88 -14.15
CA PRO A 151 -46.56 6.20 -15.05
C PRO A 151 -46.90 4.80 -14.52
N VAL A 152 -48.13 4.58 -14.08
CA VAL A 152 -48.61 3.25 -13.63
C VAL A 152 -48.55 2.27 -14.80
N GLY A 153 -47.99 1.08 -14.60
CA GLY A 153 -47.81 0.05 -15.62
C GLY A 153 -46.51 0.16 -16.40
N GLU A 154 -45.65 1.15 -16.11
CA GLU A 154 -44.33 1.23 -16.71
C GLU A 154 -43.45 0.01 -16.26
N ARG A 155 -42.83 -0.65 -17.25
CA ARG A 155 -42.00 -1.88 -17.05
C ARG A 155 -40.52 -1.60 -17.03
N GLU A 156 -40.10 -0.53 -17.72
CA GLU A 156 -38.69 -0.09 -17.71
C GLU A 156 -38.40 0.74 -16.45
N VAL A 157 -38.72 0.15 -15.28
CA VAL A 157 -38.64 0.82 -13.99
C VAL A 157 -37.25 1.30 -13.66
N LEU A 158 -36.21 0.49 -13.96
CA LEU A 158 -34.80 0.90 -13.72
C LEU A 158 -34.41 2.09 -14.57
N SER A 159 -34.82 2.10 -15.85
CA SER A 159 -34.59 3.24 -16.74
C SER A 159 -35.35 4.50 -16.29
N TYR A 160 -36.61 4.35 -15.89
CA TYR A 160 -37.39 5.46 -15.31
C TYR A 160 -36.72 6.08 -14.08
N LEU A 161 -36.05 5.25 -13.25
CA LEU A 161 -35.36 5.67 -12.06
C LEU A 161 -33.89 6.07 -12.33
N GLY A 162 -33.41 5.96 -13.59
CA GLY A 162 -32.01 6.16 -13.93
C GLY A 162 -31.06 5.19 -13.24
N LEU A 163 -31.51 3.95 -13.02
CA LEU A 163 -30.77 2.90 -12.32
C LEU A 163 -30.31 1.76 -13.25
N ASP A 164 -30.58 1.84 -14.54
CA ASP A 164 -30.16 0.90 -15.60
C ASP A 164 -28.74 1.17 -16.10
N ASP A 165 -27.89 1.74 -15.28
CA ASP A 165 -26.54 2.14 -15.64
C ASP A 165 -25.49 1.19 -15.05
N VAL A 166 -24.34 1.18 -15.70
CA VAL A 166 -23.15 0.43 -15.28
C VAL A 166 -22.04 1.40 -14.92
N ILE A 167 -21.47 1.23 -13.77
CA ILE A 167 -20.35 2.02 -13.28
C ILE A 167 -19.07 1.21 -13.48
N LEU A 168 -18.12 1.81 -14.21
CA LEU A 168 -16.79 1.28 -14.43
C LEU A 168 -15.84 1.94 -13.42
N ASP A 169 -15.20 1.14 -12.57
CA ASP A 169 -14.07 1.62 -11.75
C ASP A 169 -12.78 1.49 -12.55
N ILE A 170 -12.28 2.65 -13.00
CA ILE A 170 -11.12 2.72 -13.88
C ILE A 170 -9.92 3.29 -13.11
N ASN A 171 -8.83 2.55 -13.10
CA ASN A 171 -7.56 3.02 -12.56
C ASN A 171 -6.91 4.00 -13.53
N VAL A 172 -6.87 5.27 -13.14
CA VAL A 172 -6.25 6.34 -13.94
C VAL A 172 -4.88 6.65 -13.36
N LEU A 173 -3.84 6.33 -14.13
CA LEU A 173 -2.45 6.54 -13.71
C LEU A 173 -2.10 8.02 -13.58
N PRO A 174 -1.08 8.36 -12.75
CA PRO A 174 -0.71 9.76 -12.48
C PRO A 174 -0.28 10.59 -13.69
N ASN A 175 0.24 9.95 -14.74
CA ASN A 175 0.63 10.62 -15.99
C ASN A 175 -0.58 11.06 -16.85
N ARG A 176 -1.78 10.54 -16.60
CA ARG A 176 -3.00 10.83 -17.35
C ARG A 176 -4.05 11.61 -16.52
N PRO A 177 -3.70 12.79 -15.94
CA PRO A 177 -4.65 13.57 -15.16
C PRO A 177 -5.83 14.10 -16.02
N ASP A 178 -5.69 14.19 -17.34
CA ASP A 178 -6.76 14.52 -18.29
C ASP A 178 -7.92 13.53 -18.20
N CYS A 179 -7.63 12.23 -18.05
CA CYS A 179 -8.63 11.16 -17.94
C CYS A 179 -9.30 11.07 -16.55
N LEU A 180 -9.00 11.97 -15.63
CA LEU A 180 -9.78 12.13 -14.37
C LEU A 180 -11.04 12.98 -14.58
N SER A 181 -11.67 12.83 -15.75
CA SER A 181 -12.91 13.50 -16.12
C SER A 181 -13.66 12.69 -17.18
N TYR A 182 -14.97 12.87 -17.25
CA TYR A 182 -15.77 12.22 -18.28
C TYR A 182 -15.35 12.66 -19.70
N ILE A 183 -15.08 13.96 -19.90
CA ILE A 183 -14.63 14.49 -21.22
C ILE A 183 -13.24 13.90 -21.58
N GLY A 184 -12.32 13.84 -20.65
CA GLY A 184 -10.99 13.27 -20.91
C GLY A 184 -11.07 11.78 -21.22
N MET A 185 -11.86 11.02 -20.47
CA MET A 185 -12.08 9.59 -20.73
C MET A 185 -12.84 9.36 -22.06
N ALA A 186 -13.80 10.23 -22.39
CA ALA A 186 -14.48 10.16 -23.67
C ALA A 186 -13.54 10.46 -24.85
N ARG A 187 -12.59 11.38 -24.71
CA ARG A 187 -11.50 11.64 -25.69
C ARG A 187 -10.62 10.41 -25.87
N GLU A 188 -10.27 9.74 -24.76
CA GLU A 188 -9.50 8.51 -24.81
C GLU A 188 -10.26 7.38 -25.55
N LEU A 189 -11.52 7.15 -25.20
CA LEU A 189 -12.38 6.18 -25.88
C LEU A 189 -12.54 6.51 -27.37
N ALA A 190 -12.73 7.78 -27.71
CA ALA A 190 -12.82 8.22 -29.10
C ALA A 190 -11.54 7.86 -29.88
N SER A 191 -10.37 8.11 -29.28
CA SER A 191 -9.08 7.75 -29.86
C SER A 191 -8.93 6.24 -30.04
N LEU A 192 -9.19 5.45 -28.97
CA LEU A 192 -9.00 4.00 -28.96
C LEU A 192 -9.92 3.23 -29.94
N PHE A 193 -11.11 3.76 -30.20
CA PHE A 193 -12.10 3.13 -31.08
C PHE A 193 -12.25 3.82 -32.43
N SER A 194 -11.44 4.85 -32.72
CA SER A 194 -11.55 5.70 -33.93
C SER A 194 -13.00 6.20 -34.09
N ARG A 195 -13.55 6.74 -33.01
CA ARG A 195 -14.90 7.32 -32.95
C ARG A 195 -14.82 8.83 -32.78
N GLU A 196 -15.93 9.49 -32.99
CA GLU A 196 -16.03 10.92 -32.76
C GLU A 196 -16.53 11.22 -31.35
N ILE A 197 -15.93 12.22 -30.70
CA ILE A 197 -16.49 12.86 -29.53
C ILE A 197 -17.57 13.86 -29.99
N TYR A 198 -18.69 13.90 -29.29
CA TYR A 198 -19.71 14.90 -29.60
C TYR A 198 -19.15 16.30 -29.32
N PRO A 199 -19.51 17.31 -30.17
CA PRO A 199 -18.95 18.65 -30.05
C PRO A 199 -19.15 19.24 -28.65
N LEU A 200 -18.06 19.68 -28.03
CA LEU A 200 -18.14 20.40 -26.76
C LEU A 200 -18.56 21.85 -26.99
N PRO A 201 -19.32 22.44 -26.05
CA PRO A 201 -19.78 23.82 -26.18
C PRO A 201 -18.60 24.79 -26.09
N THR A 202 -18.74 25.93 -26.78
CA THR A 202 -17.84 27.07 -26.71
C THR A 202 -18.65 28.32 -26.39
N PHE A 203 -18.11 29.17 -25.50
CA PHE A 203 -18.76 30.44 -25.13
C PHE A 203 -17.79 31.60 -25.37
N ASP A 204 -18.29 32.72 -25.90
CA ASP A 204 -17.51 33.93 -26.09
C ASP A 204 -17.60 34.82 -24.85
N PHE A 205 -16.60 34.69 -23.98
CA PHE A 205 -16.52 35.45 -22.71
C PHE A 205 -16.30 36.94 -22.94
N SER A 206 -15.83 37.37 -24.12
CA SER A 206 -15.63 38.78 -24.45
C SER A 206 -16.97 39.53 -24.57
N SER A 207 -18.08 38.85 -24.72
CA SER A 207 -19.43 39.39 -24.72
C SER A 207 -19.94 39.88 -23.35
N LEU A 208 -19.28 39.45 -22.29
CA LEU A 208 -19.66 39.78 -20.91
C LEU A 208 -18.93 41.04 -20.41
N LYS A 209 -19.52 41.74 -19.44
CA LYS A 209 -18.87 42.86 -18.77
C LYS A 209 -17.69 42.39 -17.91
N SER A 210 -16.73 43.31 -17.76
CA SER A 210 -15.62 43.14 -16.81
C SER A 210 -15.66 44.33 -15.83
N ASP A 211 -16.60 44.30 -14.90
CA ASP A 211 -16.89 45.38 -13.94
C ASP A 211 -16.41 45.07 -12.51
N PHE A 212 -15.59 44.02 -12.35
CA PHE A 212 -14.93 43.66 -11.13
C PHE A 212 -13.48 43.14 -11.44
N SER A 213 -12.65 43.07 -10.41
CA SER A 213 -11.26 42.60 -10.62
C SER A 213 -11.05 41.17 -10.10
N VAL A 214 -10.23 40.45 -10.86
CA VAL A 214 -9.68 39.15 -10.48
C VAL A 214 -8.18 39.28 -10.57
N LYS A 215 -7.46 38.87 -9.51
CA LYS A 215 -6.00 39.04 -9.44
C LYS A 215 -5.36 37.85 -8.73
N SER A 216 -4.36 37.28 -9.34
CA SER A 216 -3.43 36.37 -8.67
C SER A 216 -2.19 37.17 -8.22
N GLU A 217 -1.85 37.10 -6.95
CA GLU A 217 -0.66 37.76 -6.38
C GLU A 217 0.53 36.81 -6.28
N THR A 218 0.38 35.56 -6.76
CA THR A 218 1.37 34.49 -6.66
C THR A 218 1.49 33.72 -7.98
N ASP A 219 2.67 33.20 -8.26
CA ASP A 219 2.91 32.33 -9.42
C ASP A 219 2.38 30.89 -9.18
N LEU A 220 1.96 30.58 -7.95
CA LEU A 220 1.31 29.30 -7.61
C LEU A 220 -0.13 29.19 -8.13
N CYS A 221 -0.72 30.28 -8.61
CA CYS A 221 -2.00 30.32 -9.31
C CYS A 221 -1.80 30.94 -10.71
N PRO A 222 -1.41 30.15 -11.72
CA PRO A 222 -1.09 30.66 -13.05
C PRO A 222 -2.31 31.17 -13.83
N ARG A 223 -3.52 30.73 -13.48
CA ARG A 223 -4.76 31.21 -14.05
C ARG A 223 -5.88 31.23 -13.04
N PHE A 224 -6.62 32.32 -13.02
CA PHE A 224 -7.73 32.57 -12.12
C PHE A 224 -8.87 33.27 -12.86
N ASP A 225 -9.97 32.58 -13.11
CA ASP A 225 -11.14 33.06 -13.83
C ASP A 225 -12.34 33.07 -12.90
N VAL A 226 -13.18 34.10 -13.01
CA VAL A 226 -14.45 34.21 -12.27
C VAL A 226 -15.57 34.66 -13.19
N LEU A 227 -16.66 33.89 -13.21
CA LEU A 227 -17.89 34.16 -13.93
C LEU A 227 -19.00 34.56 -12.93
N LYS A 228 -19.65 35.70 -13.11
CA LYS A 228 -20.78 36.13 -12.28
C LYS A 228 -22.13 35.85 -12.95
N ILE A 229 -23.05 35.29 -12.17
CA ILE A 229 -24.38 34.91 -12.60
C ILE A 229 -25.37 35.49 -11.60
N SER A 230 -26.40 36.21 -12.11
CA SER A 230 -27.40 36.90 -11.28
C SER A 230 -28.80 36.41 -11.60
N ASN A 231 -29.75 36.82 -10.76
CA ASN A 231 -31.19 36.50 -10.92
C ASN A 231 -31.48 35.00 -11.06
N ILE A 232 -30.67 34.17 -10.37
CA ILE A 232 -30.81 32.73 -10.39
C ILE A 232 -32.12 32.33 -9.67
N LYS A 233 -32.85 31.43 -10.32
CA LYS A 233 -33.95 30.70 -9.72
C LYS A 233 -33.65 29.21 -9.86
N PRO A 234 -33.14 28.55 -8.81
CA PRO A 234 -32.87 27.13 -8.87
C PRO A 234 -34.13 26.30 -9.11
N LYS A 235 -34.00 25.14 -9.75
CA LYS A 235 -35.01 24.09 -9.71
C LYS A 235 -35.13 23.58 -8.28
N GLU A 236 -36.26 22.99 -7.93
CA GLU A 236 -36.47 22.45 -6.57
C GLU A 236 -35.50 21.33 -6.24
N GLU A 237 -35.21 20.50 -7.24
CA GLU A 237 -34.28 19.37 -7.12
C GLU A 237 -33.30 19.31 -8.30
N THR A 238 -32.14 18.75 -8.05
CA THR A 238 -31.19 18.39 -9.11
C THR A 238 -31.79 17.30 -10.00
N PRO A 239 -31.69 17.39 -11.34
CA PRO A 239 -32.19 16.35 -12.25
C PRO A 239 -31.68 14.94 -11.86
N LEU A 240 -32.60 13.98 -11.92
CA LEU A 240 -32.36 12.64 -11.41
C LEU A 240 -31.12 11.96 -12.01
N PHE A 241 -30.89 12.08 -13.32
CA PHE A 241 -29.73 11.49 -14.00
C PHE A 241 -28.41 12.08 -13.50
N ILE A 242 -28.36 13.39 -13.22
CA ILE A 242 -27.18 14.07 -12.67
C ILE A 242 -26.92 13.58 -11.24
N ARG A 243 -27.98 13.52 -10.43
CA ARG A 243 -27.91 13.01 -9.05
C ARG A 243 -27.33 11.60 -9.01
N ARG A 244 -27.76 10.72 -9.93
CA ARG A 244 -27.20 9.35 -10.03
C ARG A 244 -25.71 9.34 -10.39
N VAL A 245 -25.26 10.20 -11.30
CA VAL A 245 -23.83 10.32 -11.63
C VAL A 245 -23.01 10.83 -10.44
N LEU A 246 -23.53 11.81 -9.68
CA LEU A 246 -22.88 12.29 -8.45
C LEU A 246 -22.80 11.17 -7.41
N GLU A 247 -23.90 10.51 -7.11
CA GLU A 247 -24.00 9.42 -6.15
C GLU A 247 -23.08 8.26 -6.52
N ALA A 248 -23.02 7.87 -7.79
CA ALA A 248 -22.12 6.84 -8.28
C ALA A 248 -20.63 7.18 -8.06
N ASN A 249 -20.28 8.48 -8.03
CA ASN A 249 -18.93 8.95 -7.72
C ASN A 249 -18.73 9.25 -6.21
N GLY A 250 -19.63 8.81 -5.34
CA GLY A 250 -19.55 9.02 -3.90
C GLY A 250 -19.81 10.48 -3.46
N ILE A 251 -20.34 11.31 -4.37
CA ILE A 251 -20.69 12.71 -4.10
C ILE A 251 -22.18 12.79 -3.77
N ARG A 252 -22.49 13.14 -2.54
CA ARG A 252 -23.86 13.32 -2.12
C ARG A 252 -24.47 14.56 -2.75
N SER A 253 -25.59 14.42 -3.43
CA SER A 253 -26.40 15.55 -3.92
C SER A 253 -26.98 16.35 -2.73
N LEU A 254 -26.81 17.65 -2.72
CA LEU A 254 -27.26 18.56 -1.67
C LEU A 254 -28.35 19.52 -2.15
N ASN A 255 -28.04 20.29 -3.16
CA ASN A 255 -28.97 21.23 -3.80
C ASN A 255 -28.40 21.63 -5.18
N PRO A 256 -29.25 22.16 -6.09
CA PRO A 256 -28.83 22.50 -7.45
C PRO A 256 -27.63 23.45 -7.56
N LEU A 257 -27.43 24.37 -6.59
CA LEU A 257 -26.31 25.33 -6.61
C LEU A 257 -24.97 24.70 -6.30
N VAL A 258 -24.93 23.67 -5.44
CA VAL A 258 -23.71 22.91 -5.12
C VAL A 258 -23.48 21.83 -6.16
N ASP A 259 -24.56 21.16 -6.58
CA ASP A 259 -24.49 19.99 -7.44
C ASP A 259 -24.01 20.33 -8.86
N ILE A 260 -24.33 21.52 -9.37
CA ILE A 260 -23.84 21.98 -10.68
C ILE A 260 -22.29 22.05 -10.70
N GLY A 261 -21.69 22.60 -9.65
CA GLY A 261 -20.22 22.66 -9.52
C GLY A 261 -19.58 21.29 -9.47
N ASN A 262 -20.16 20.39 -8.67
CA ASN A 262 -19.68 19.00 -8.55
C ASN A 262 -19.84 18.21 -9.85
N TYR A 263 -20.95 18.37 -10.55
CA TYR A 263 -21.19 17.69 -11.80
C TYR A 263 -20.30 18.22 -12.93
N ALA A 264 -20.14 19.56 -13.01
CA ALA A 264 -19.21 20.19 -13.95
C ALA A 264 -17.76 19.73 -13.70
N MET A 265 -17.34 19.61 -12.43
CA MET A 265 -16.05 19.06 -12.05
C MET A 265 -15.88 17.62 -12.54
N LEU A 266 -16.87 16.74 -12.37
CA LEU A 266 -16.79 15.37 -12.89
C LEU A 266 -16.69 15.35 -14.42
N LEU A 267 -17.45 16.22 -15.11
CA LEU A 267 -17.44 16.27 -16.57
C LEU A 267 -16.10 16.76 -17.11
N THR A 268 -15.58 17.86 -16.58
CA THR A 268 -14.43 18.58 -17.13
C THR A 268 -13.10 18.24 -16.47
N GLY A 269 -13.15 17.73 -15.23
CA GLY A 269 -11.97 17.54 -14.38
C GLY A 269 -11.49 18.85 -13.74
N GLU A 270 -12.14 19.98 -14.00
CA GLU A 270 -11.82 21.26 -13.38
C GLU A 270 -12.74 21.54 -12.20
N PRO A 271 -12.22 21.66 -10.97
CA PRO A 271 -13.04 21.99 -9.82
C PRO A 271 -13.53 23.44 -9.88
N PHE A 272 -14.77 23.66 -9.47
CA PHE A 272 -15.40 24.97 -9.37
C PHE A 272 -15.71 25.29 -7.92
N ASN A 273 -15.42 26.53 -7.48
CA ASN A 273 -15.98 27.09 -6.26
C ASN A 273 -17.11 28.07 -6.60
N ILE A 274 -18.19 28.00 -5.84
CA ILE A 274 -19.35 28.87 -6.05
C ILE A 274 -19.56 29.71 -4.80
N TYR A 275 -19.47 31.02 -4.97
CA TYR A 275 -19.60 31.99 -3.90
C TYR A 275 -20.95 32.75 -4.00
N SER A 276 -21.59 32.99 -2.88
CA SER A 276 -22.77 33.88 -2.82
C SER A 276 -22.35 35.36 -2.97
N GLU A 277 -23.03 36.12 -3.85
CA GLU A 277 -22.88 37.56 -4.06
C GLU A 277 -24.12 38.35 -3.64
N ASP A 278 -25.07 37.75 -2.93
CA ASP A 278 -26.33 38.44 -2.54
C ASP A 278 -26.09 39.60 -1.58
N GLU A 279 -25.16 39.45 -0.65
CA GLU A 279 -24.85 40.49 0.32
C GLU A 279 -23.88 41.55 -0.21
N LYS A 280 -22.95 41.16 -1.09
CA LYS A 280 -21.87 42.04 -1.52
C LYS A 280 -21.29 41.56 -2.86
N LYS A 281 -21.13 42.49 -3.80
CA LYS A 281 -20.31 42.27 -5.01
C LYS A 281 -18.84 42.34 -4.61
N ARG A 282 -18.07 41.34 -5.01
CA ARG A 282 -16.66 41.19 -4.60
C ARG A 282 -15.69 41.26 -5.77
N ASP A 283 -14.50 41.78 -5.48
CA ASP A 283 -13.31 41.48 -6.23
C ASP A 283 -12.68 40.22 -5.64
N TYR A 284 -11.85 39.51 -6.41
CA TYR A 284 -11.26 38.24 -6.00
C TYR A 284 -9.75 38.27 -6.13
N ILE A 285 -9.07 37.85 -5.08
CA ILE A 285 -7.61 37.86 -5.01
C ILE A 285 -7.14 36.45 -4.58
N CYS A 286 -6.27 35.81 -5.37
CA CYS A 286 -5.56 34.62 -4.95
C CYS A 286 -4.20 35.02 -4.37
N SER A 287 -3.91 34.65 -3.13
CA SER A 287 -2.69 35.02 -2.43
C SER A 287 -2.12 33.87 -1.62
N ASP A 288 -0.79 33.79 -1.53
CA ASP A 288 -0.02 32.85 -0.68
C ASP A 288 0.61 33.54 0.55
N ALA A 289 0.21 34.79 0.80
CA ALA A 289 0.73 35.61 1.89
C ALA A 289 -0.26 35.78 3.06
N PHE A 290 -1.39 35.09 3.05
CA PHE A 290 -2.37 35.20 4.12
C PHE A 290 -1.92 34.44 5.36
N GLU A 291 -2.06 35.10 6.53
CA GLU A 291 -1.81 34.49 7.83
C GLU A 291 -2.99 34.80 8.76
N GLY A 292 -3.57 33.78 9.38
CA GLY A 292 -4.69 34.01 10.31
C GLY A 292 -5.62 32.81 10.47
N GLU A 293 -6.73 33.05 11.17
CA GLU A 293 -7.79 32.07 11.34
C GLU A 293 -8.69 31.98 10.09
N PHE A 294 -9.09 30.79 9.74
CA PHE A 294 -10.05 30.50 8.66
C PHE A 294 -11.11 29.53 9.15
N ASN A 295 -12.37 29.90 8.95
CA ASN A 295 -13.51 29.03 9.25
C ASN A 295 -13.98 28.37 7.97
N THR A 296 -14.02 27.03 7.97
CA THR A 296 -14.61 26.28 6.87
C THR A 296 -16.14 26.29 6.93
N PHE A 297 -16.81 26.02 5.79
CA PHE A 297 -18.28 25.97 5.76
C PHE A 297 -18.87 24.90 6.71
N ASP A 298 -18.13 23.85 7.06
CA ASP A 298 -18.50 22.83 8.04
C ASP A 298 -18.07 23.18 9.48
N SER A 299 -17.79 24.46 9.74
CA SER A 299 -17.48 25.02 11.05
C SER A 299 -16.18 24.56 11.70
N LYS A 300 -15.24 24.05 10.92
CA LYS A 300 -13.89 23.78 11.42
C LYS A 300 -13.05 25.06 11.42
N LYS A 301 -12.25 25.24 12.45
CA LYS A 301 -11.28 26.34 12.55
C LYS A 301 -9.90 25.87 12.14
N LEU A 302 -9.30 26.57 11.20
CA LEU A 302 -7.96 26.32 10.70
C LEU A 302 -7.07 27.53 10.98
N SER A 303 -5.79 27.28 11.30
CA SER A 303 -4.76 28.29 11.31
C SER A 303 -3.99 28.22 10.01
N LEU A 304 -4.11 29.26 9.19
CA LEU A 304 -3.40 29.37 7.92
C LEU A 304 -2.10 30.11 8.09
N ILE A 305 -1.10 29.71 7.31
CA ILE A 305 0.25 30.27 7.33
C ILE A 305 0.62 30.84 5.96
N PRO A 306 1.59 31.74 5.88
CA PRO A 306 2.19 32.11 4.59
C PRO A 306 2.66 30.86 3.86
N SER A 307 2.39 30.78 2.58
CA SER A 307 2.47 29.64 1.66
C SER A 307 1.19 28.84 1.45
N ASP A 308 0.17 28.95 2.31
CA ASP A 308 -1.15 28.42 1.98
C ASP A 308 -1.81 29.33 0.94
N LEU A 309 -2.35 28.73 -0.13
CA LEU A 309 -3.11 29.51 -1.11
C LEU A 309 -4.50 29.80 -0.58
N VAL A 310 -4.89 31.07 -0.60
CA VAL A 310 -6.18 31.53 -0.11
C VAL A 310 -6.83 32.44 -1.13
N ILE A 311 -8.12 32.23 -1.38
CA ILE A 311 -8.93 33.18 -2.14
C ILE A 311 -9.48 34.18 -1.15
N LEU A 312 -9.22 35.45 -1.42
CA LEU A 312 -9.60 36.61 -0.62
C LEU A 312 -10.60 37.47 -1.39
N ASP A 313 -11.48 38.20 -0.69
CA ASP A 313 -12.23 39.29 -1.27
C ASP A 313 -11.40 40.59 -1.42
N GLY A 314 -11.97 41.63 -2.03
CA GLY A 314 -11.31 42.92 -2.20
C GLY A 314 -10.92 43.62 -0.90
N GLU A 315 -11.48 43.24 0.25
CA GLU A 315 -11.13 43.68 1.60
C GLU A 315 -10.10 42.75 2.27
N ARG A 316 -9.57 41.76 1.54
CA ARG A 316 -8.62 40.75 1.98
C ARG A 316 -9.19 39.81 3.06
N LYS A 317 -10.51 39.58 3.09
CA LYS A 317 -11.12 38.56 3.92
C LYS A 317 -11.07 37.19 3.21
N PRO A 318 -10.72 36.12 3.93
CA PRO A 318 -10.61 34.80 3.32
C PRO A 318 -12.00 34.22 2.97
N LEU A 319 -12.15 33.77 1.71
CA LEU A 319 -13.36 33.16 1.17
C LEU A 319 -13.20 31.64 1.05
N CYS A 320 -12.00 31.19 0.66
CA CYS A 320 -11.74 29.80 0.39
C CYS A 320 -10.26 29.47 0.66
N LEU A 321 -10.01 28.32 1.25
CA LEU A 321 -8.70 27.69 1.18
C LEU A 321 -8.56 27.07 -0.22
N ALA A 322 -7.81 27.74 -1.09
CA ALA A 322 -7.81 27.53 -2.52
C ALA A 322 -7.66 26.05 -2.92
N GLY A 323 -8.59 25.55 -3.70
CA GLY A 323 -8.61 24.19 -4.20
C GLY A 323 -8.84 23.10 -3.13
N ILE A 324 -9.08 23.46 -1.86
CA ILE A 324 -9.22 22.50 -0.77
C ILE A 324 -10.60 22.60 -0.13
N MET A 325 -10.99 23.80 0.38
CA MET A 325 -12.21 23.91 1.18
C MET A 325 -12.78 25.32 1.16
N ALA A 326 -14.09 25.45 0.85
CA ALA A 326 -14.82 26.70 0.93
C ALA A 326 -14.92 27.19 2.39
N GLY A 327 -14.93 28.51 2.57
CA GLY A 327 -15.17 29.17 3.85
C GLY A 327 -16.66 29.43 4.11
N ASP A 328 -16.97 29.88 5.34
CA ASP A 328 -18.31 30.24 5.75
C ASP A 328 -18.75 31.63 5.24
N ALA A 329 -17.80 32.49 4.88
CA ALA A 329 -18.04 33.91 4.57
C ALA A 329 -18.80 34.17 3.26
N ALA A 330 -18.84 33.21 2.34
CA ALA A 330 -19.53 33.35 1.04
C ALA A 330 -20.22 32.05 0.61
N PHE A 331 -20.70 31.26 1.56
CA PHE A 331 -21.35 30.00 1.30
C PHE A 331 -22.73 30.20 0.64
N VAL A 332 -23.04 29.34 -0.34
CA VAL A 332 -24.33 29.39 -1.06
C VAL A 332 -25.39 28.60 -0.30
N THR A 333 -26.60 29.20 -0.22
CA THR A 333 -27.79 28.56 0.32
C THR A 333 -28.83 28.35 -0.79
N PRO A 334 -29.86 27.55 -0.58
CA PRO A 334 -30.93 27.38 -1.58
C PRO A 334 -31.63 28.69 -1.99
N GLU A 335 -31.55 29.72 -1.15
CA GLU A 335 -32.14 31.03 -1.38
C GLU A 335 -31.23 31.99 -2.15
N THR A 336 -29.98 31.65 -2.38
CA THR A 336 -28.98 32.46 -3.08
C THR A 336 -29.43 32.76 -4.53
N LYS A 337 -29.40 34.06 -4.89
CA LYS A 337 -29.85 34.54 -6.21
C LYS A 337 -28.71 35.03 -7.10
N ASN A 338 -27.57 35.40 -6.52
CA ASN A 338 -26.42 35.91 -7.24
C ASN A 338 -25.21 35.13 -6.80
N ILE A 339 -24.48 34.59 -7.78
CA ILE A 339 -23.28 33.80 -7.52
C ILE A 339 -22.09 34.27 -8.35
N ALA A 340 -20.90 33.99 -7.83
CA ALA A 340 -19.65 34.00 -8.58
C ALA A 340 -19.10 32.57 -8.64
N VAL A 341 -18.75 32.14 -9.84
CA VAL A 341 -18.19 30.82 -10.13
C VAL A 341 -16.71 31.00 -10.40
N GLU A 342 -15.89 30.48 -9.51
CA GLU A 342 -14.45 30.42 -9.65
C GLU A 342 -14.04 29.19 -10.44
N ALA A 343 -13.13 29.36 -11.41
CA ALA A 343 -12.40 28.31 -12.09
C ALA A 343 -10.92 28.72 -12.16
N ALA A 344 -10.05 27.96 -11.53
CA ALA A 344 -8.66 28.33 -11.36
C ALA A 344 -7.73 27.11 -11.44
N VAL A 345 -6.46 27.34 -11.71
CA VAL A 345 -5.43 26.31 -11.63
C VAL A 345 -4.45 26.68 -10.53
N PHE A 346 -4.19 25.75 -9.65
CA PHE A 346 -3.24 25.89 -8.56
C PHE A 346 -2.07 24.93 -8.72
N TYR A 347 -0.89 25.34 -8.23
CA TYR A 347 0.29 24.48 -8.26
C TYR A 347 0.10 23.25 -7.38
N HIS A 348 0.12 22.08 -8.01
CA HIS A 348 -0.28 20.81 -7.43
C HIS A 348 0.47 20.44 -6.13
N ALA A 349 1.78 20.74 -6.06
CA ALA A 349 2.55 20.44 -4.86
C ALA A 349 2.11 21.28 -3.67
N ASN A 350 1.76 22.57 -3.88
CA ASN A 350 1.26 23.42 -2.82
C ASN A 350 -0.06 22.90 -2.24
N ILE A 351 -1.04 22.58 -3.11
CA ILE A 351 -2.33 22.03 -2.66
C ILE A 351 -2.13 20.74 -1.85
N ARG A 352 -1.24 19.85 -2.31
CA ARG A 352 -0.95 18.60 -1.60
C ARG A 352 -0.31 18.85 -0.23
N HIS A 353 0.63 19.79 -0.13
CA HIS A 353 1.29 20.14 1.13
C HIS A 353 0.30 20.76 2.12
N THR A 354 -0.48 21.75 1.69
CA THR A 354 -1.49 22.40 2.53
C THR A 354 -2.55 21.41 2.97
N SER A 355 -3.10 20.60 2.07
CA SER A 355 -4.11 19.56 2.38
C SER A 355 -3.60 18.58 3.46
N ALA A 356 -2.35 18.10 3.32
CA ALA A 356 -1.73 17.22 4.30
C ALA A 356 -1.52 17.91 5.66
N ARG A 357 -1.03 19.17 5.65
CA ARG A 357 -0.78 19.94 6.88
C ARG A 357 -2.05 20.21 7.68
N VAL A 358 -3.13 20.61 7.00
CA VAL A 358 -4.40 20.91 7.68
C VAL A 358 -5.28 19.67 7.92
N GLY A 359 -4.88 18.51 7.38
CA GLY A 359 -5.61 17.25 7.52
C GLY A 359 -6.96 17.23 6.81
N LEU A 360 -7.12 18.00 5.72
CA LEU A 360 -8.34 18.05 4.91
C LEU A 360 -8.09 17.51 3.50
N SER A 361 -9.01 16.66 3.05
CA SER A 361 -9.04 16.15 1.68
C SER A 361 -10.45 16.30 1.12
N SER A 362 -10.56 16.83 -0.08
CA SER A 362 -11.80 16.97 -0.83
C SER A 362 -11.62 16.40 -2.25
N PRO A 363 -12.70 16.10 -2.99
CA PRO A 363 -12.60 15.74 -4.41
C PRO A 363 -11.80 16.78 -5.22
N SER A 364 -12.04 18.07 -4.97
CA SER A 364 -11.30 19.18 -5.61
C SER A 364 -9.81 19.12 -5.30
N SER A 365 -9.42 18.95 -4.03
CA SER A 365 -8.00 18.90 -3.63
C SER A 365 -7.28 17.69 -4.24
N GLN A 366 -7.96 16.57 -4.39
CA GLN A 366 -7.41 15.37 -5.03
C GLN A 366 -7.15 15.59 -6.53
N LEU A 367 -8.03 16.31 -7.23
CA LEU A 367 -7.84 16.67 -8.63
C LEU A 367 -6.70 17.69 -8.79
N PHE A 368 -6.69 18.77 -8.02
CA PHE A 368 -5.61 19.77 -8.07
C PHE A 368 -4.25 19.18 -7.72
N ALA A 369 -4.18 18.27 -6.76
CA ALA A 369 -2.93 17.60 -6.37
C ALA A 369 -2.28 16.75 -7.47
N LYS A 370 -3.04 16.41 -8.53
CA LYS A 370 -2.55 15.67 -9.71
C LYS A 370 -2.14 16.57 -10.88
N GLY A 371 -2.35 17.89 -10.76
CA GLY A 371 -2.04 18.87 -11.80
C GLY A 371 -3.19 19.05 -12.79
N ARG A 372 -3.45 20.30 -13.13
CA ARG A 372 -4.48 20.71 -14.11
C ARG A 372 -3.86 21.60 -15.17
N ASN A 373 -4.47 21.62 -16.36
CA ASN A 373 -3.99 22.49 -17.44
C ASN A 373 -4.83 23.77 -17.49
N GLN A 374 -4.19 24.91 -17.27
CA GLN A 374 -4.82 26.22 -17.27
C GLN A 374 -5.54 26.58 -18.60
N ASN A 375 -5.14 25.97 -19.72
CA ASN A 375 -5.76 26.25 -21.01
C ASN A 375 -7.13 25.58 -21.16
N MET A 376 -7.49 24.66 -20.25
CA MET A 376 -8.80 23.98 -20.27
C MET A 376 -9.89 24.79 -19.56
N ILE A 377 -9.55 25.83 -18.81
CA ILE A 377 -10.52 26.64 -18.05
C ILE A 377 -11.62 27.24 -18.93
N PRO A 378 -11.35 27.84 -20.11
CA PRO A 378 -12.44 28.35 -20.97
C PRO A 378 -13.39 27.27 -21.47
N GLU A 379 -12.89 26.07 -21.78
CA GLU A 379 -13.71 24.93 -22.17
C GLU A 379 -14.58 24.49 -20.97
N ALA A 380 -13.96 24.35 -19.79
CA ALA A 380 -14.67 23.94 -18.58
C ALA A 380 -15.79 24.92 -18.18
N LEU A 381 -15.52 26.23 -18.25
CA LEU A 381 -16.54 27.27 -18.03
C LEU A 381 -17.63 27.24 -19.11
N SER A 382 -17.28 26.98 -20.37
CA SER A 382 -18.27 26.84 -21.44
C SER A 382 -19.22 25.65 -21.19
N VAL A 383 -18.67 24.51 -20.73
CA VAL A 383 -19.46 23.34 -20.30
C VAL A 383 -20.34 23.75 -19.11
N PHE A 384 -19.79 24.42 -18.10
CA PHE A 384 -20.57 24.86 -16.95
C PHE A 384 -21.78 25.74 -17.36
N ILE A 385 -21.59 26.69 -18.31
CA ILE A 385 -22.67 27.55 -18.81
C ILE A 385 -23.79 26.72 -19.45
N THR A 386 -23.48 25.66 -20.19
CA THR A 386 -24.54 24.83 -20.80
C THR A 386 -25.30 23.99 -19.79
N LEU A 387 -24.77 23.77 -18.61
CA LEU A 387 -25.48 23.08 -17.55
C LEU A 387 -26.54 23.98 -16.85
N LEU A 388 -26.44 25.30 -16.98
CA LEU A 388 -27.34 26.22 -16.25
C LEU A 388 -28.79 25.92 -16.50
N ASP A 389 -29.19 25.60 -17.75
CA ASP A 389 -30.57 25.25 -18.10
C ASP A 389 -31.06 23.95 -17.43
N GLU A 390 -30.14 23.06 -17.09
CA GLU A 390 -30.48 21.82 -16.38
C GLU A 390 -30.78 22.05 -14.89
N PHE A 391 -30.08 23.02 -14.29
CA PHE A 391 -30.17 23.28 -12.84
C PHE A 391 -31.07 24.44 -12.45
N PHE A 392 -31.25 25.41 -13.35
CA PHE A 392 -31.96 26.66 -13.03
C PHE A 392 -33.18 26.88 -13.94
N LEU A 393 -34.21 27.47 -13.40
CA LEU A 393 -35.40 27.92 -14.14
C LEU A 393 -35.18 29.25 -14.86
N SER A 394 -34.33 30.10 -14.28
CA SER A 394 -33.89 31.37 -14.88
C SER A 394 -32.54 31.78 -14.30
N TYR A 395 -31.75 32.49 -15.08
CA TYR A 395 -30.47 33.09 -14.69
C TYR A 395 -30.07 34.17 -15.69
N GLU A 396 -29.09 34.99 -15.32
CA GLU A 396 -28.51 36.02 -16.19
C GLU A 396 -26.99 35.98 -16.06
N LEU A 397 -26.27 35.75 -17.17
CA LEU A 397 -24.82 35.89 -17.22
C LEU A 397 -24.47 37.36 -17.24
N THR A 398 -23.76 37.88 -16.22
CA THR A 398 -23.57 39.33 -16.06
C THR A 398 -22.14 39.76 -16.37
N SER A 399 -21.15 39.15 -15.77
CA SER A 399 -19.77 39.63 -15.84
C SER A 399 -18.77 38.50 -15.80
N TYR A 400 -17.63 38.71 -16.44
CA TYR A 400 -16.50 37.79 -16.43
C TYR A 400 -15.20 38.54 -16.29
N ALA A 401 -14.27 38.02 -15.49
CA ALA A 401 -12.91 38.52 -15.37
C ALA A 401 -11.94 37.34 -15.21
N SER A 402 -10.74 37.54 -15.76
CA SER A 402 -9.68 36.51 -15.78
C SER A 402 -8.32 37.16 -15.53
N ASP A 403 -7.48 36.47 -14.75
CA ASP A 403 -6.06 36.79 -14.63
C ASP A 403 -5.23 35.56 -15.10
N VAL A 404 -4.56 35.73 -16.24
CA VAL A 404 -3.70 34.72 -16.85
C VAL A 404 -2.27 35.21 -16.74
N ARG A 405 -1.49 34.65 -15.81
CA ARG A 405 -0.11 35.08 -15.54
C ARG A 405 0.92 34.47 -16.48
N VAL A 406 0.70 33.25 -16.89
CA VAL A 406 1.61 32.50 -17.76
C VAL A 406 0.79 31.71 -18.76
N GLU A 407 0.92 32.04 -20.04
CA GLU A 407 0.41 31.17 -21.09
C GLU A 407 1.35 29.97 -21.22
N LYS A 408 0.91 28.81 -20.79
CA LYS A 408 1.69 27.58 -20.89
C LYS A 408 1.16 26.74 -22.05
N HIS A 409 1.95 26.68 -23.11
CA HIS A 409 1.73 25.76 -24.22
C HIS A 409 2.58 24.50 -24.02
N ASN A 410 2.10 23.36 -24.47
CA ASN A 410 2.93 22.17 -24.56
C ASN A 410 4.04 22.45 -25.59
N ALA A 411 5.29 22.34 -25.16
CA ALA A 411 6.41 22.63 -26.04
C ALA A 411 6.51 21.57 -27.15
N PRO A 412 6.69 21.99 -28.42
CA PRO A 412 6.92 21.02 -29.50
C PRO A 412 8.29 20.36 -29.31
N PHE A 413 8.41 19.11 -29.71
CA PHE A 413 9.65 18.34 -29.63
C PHE A 413 9.92 17.54 -30.90
N ALA A 414 11.20 17.23 -31.14
CA ALA A 414 11.63 16.48 -32.30
C ALA A 414 11.19 15.00 -32.22
N PHE A 415 10.79 14.45 -33.39
CA PHE A 415 10.31 13.08 -33.49
C PHE A 415 11.01 12.31 -34.63
N SER A 416 11.27 11.02 -34.41
CA SER A 416 11.82 10.10 -35.41
C SER A 416 11.05 8.77 -35.38
N TYR A 417 10.50 8.42 -36.54
CA TYR A 417 9.81 7.15 -36.78
C TYR A 417 10.75 5.94 -36.60
N GLU A 418 12.01 6.11 -37.05
CA GLU A 418 13.01 5.07 -36.99
C GLU A 418 13.37 4.71 -35.53
N LYS A 419 13.61 5.75 -34.72
CA LYS A 419 13.94 5.57 -33.28
C LYS A 419 12.78 4.93 -32.50
N LEU A 420 11.53 5.28 -32.82
CA LEU A 420 10.35 4.65 -32.22
C LEU A 420 10.38 3.14 -32.47
N ASN A 421 10.53 2.71 -33.72
CA ASN A 421 10.56 1.29 -34.05
C ASN A 421 11.75 0.55 -33.45
N GLU A 422 12.93 1.20 -33.42
CA GLU A 422 14.14 0.64 -32.80
C GLU A 422 13.91 0.40 -31.29
N ARG A 423 13.36 1.41 -30.59
CA ARG A 423 13.11 1.30 -29.14
C ARG A 423 12.03 0.30 -28.77
N LEU A 424 10.93 0.26 -29.53
CA LEU A 424 9.84 -0.67 -29.28
C LEU A 424 10.12 -2.09 -29.82
N GLY A 425 11.17 -2.28 -30.63
CA GLY A 425 11.43 -3.55 -31.30
C GLY A 425 10.35 -3.92 -32.31
N THR A 426 9.79 -2.93 -32.99
CA THR A 426 8.65 -3.06 -33.91
C THR A 426 9.02 -2.61 -35.32
N SER A 427 8.06 -2.73 -36.24
CA SER A 427 8.19 -2.29 -37.63
C SER A 427 6.90 -1.58 -38.08
N TYR A 428 6.38 -0.68 -37.27
CA TYR A 428 5.22 0.14 -37.64
C TYR A 428 5.57 1.02 -38.85
N SER A 429 4.65 1.07 -39.83
CA SER A 429 4.77 1.99 -40.92
C SER A 429 4.55 3.45 -40.46
N LYS A 430 4.97 4.41 -41.30
CA LYS A 430 4.71 5.85 -41.01
C LYS A 430 3.22 6.13 -40.95
N GLU A 431 2.44 5.47 -41.80
CA GLU A 431 0.98 5.61 -41.87
C GLU A 431 0.31 5.09 -40.59
N GLU A 432 0.78 3.96 -40.06
CA GLU A 432 0.27 3.41 -38.78
C GLU A 432 0.58 4.36 -37.63
N ILE A 433 1.80 4.85 -37.52
CA ILE A 433 2.18 5.81 -36.46
C ILE A 433 1.38 7.11 -36.61
N LYS A 434 1.24 7.62 -37.85
CA LYS A 434 0.45 8.81 -38.11
C LYS A 434 -1.02 8.65 -37.75
N GLN A 435 -1.60 7.49 -37.98
CA GLN A 435 -2.96 7.18 -37.51
C GLN A 435 -3.11 7.37 -36.00
N VAL A 436 -2.10 6.98 -35.22
CA VAL A 436 -2.08 7.19 -33.76
C VAL A 436 -1.94 8.67 -33.42
N LEU A 437 -1.03 9.39 -34.08
CA LEU A 437 -0.88 10.83 -33.86
C LEU A 437 -2.20 11.57 -34.14
N ASP A 438 -2.85 11.24 -35.26
CA ASP A 438 -4.13 11.86 -35.63
C ASP A 438 -5.24 11.50 -34.63
N ALA A 439 -5.32 10.23 -34.17
CA ALA A 439 -6.27 9.78 -33.17
C ALA A 439 -6.14 10.54 -31.83
N TYR A 440 -4.90 10.84 -31.43
CA TYR A 440 -4.61 11.61 -30.22
C TYR A 440 -4.47 13.12 -30.47
N ARG A 441 -4.81 13.61 -31.65
CA ARG A 441 -4.81 15.04 -32.03
C ARG A 441 -3.41 15.68 -31.90
N ILE A 442 -2.36 14.87 -32.14
CA ILE A 442 -0.97 15.33 -32.10
C ILE A 442 -0.60 15.79 -33.51
N GLU A 443 -0.33 17.08 -33.69
CA GLU A 443 0.00 17.66 -34.98
C GLU A 443 1.50 17.46 -35.27
N GLU A 444 1.82 17.02 -36.50
CA GLU A 444 3.21 16.90 -36.98
C GLU A 444 3.52 17.98 -38.03
N LYS A 445 4.57 18.75 -37.77
CA LYS A 445 5.08 19.76 -38.72
C LYS A 445 6.61 19.77 -38.74
N ASP A 446 7.21 19.60 -39.89
CA ASP A 446 8.68 19.68 -40.08
C ASP A 446 9.50 18.77 -39.14
N GLY A 447 9.00 17.56 -38.84
CA GLY A 447 9.64 16.60 -37.93
C GLY A 447 9.52 16.94 -36.44
N MET A 448 8.67 17.93 -36.12
CA MET A 448 8.31 18.29 -34.73
C MET A 448 6.88 17.89 -34.47
N LEU A 449 6.62 17.40 -33.27
CA LEU A 449 5.28 17.10 -32.76
C LEU A 449 4.79 18.23 -31.86
N TYR A 450 3.50 18.54 -32.02
CA TYR A 450 2.77 19.55 -31.27
C TYR A 450 1.64 18.86 -30.49
N PRO A 451 1.87 18.48 -29.22
CA PRO A 451 0.84 17.82 -28.41
C PRO A 451 -0.34 18.76 -28.14
N PRO A 452 -1.58 18.20 -28.03
CA PRO A 452 -2.75 18.98 -27.66
C PRO A 452 -2.67 19.49 -26.22
N LEU A 453 -3.36 20.58 -25.92
CA LEU A 453 -3.25 21.30 -24.65
C LEU A 453 -3.71 20.47 -23.43
N ASP A 454 -4.61 19.52 -23.61
CA ASP A 454 -5.12 18.64 -22.57
C ASP A 454 -4.13 17.51 -22.19
N ARG A 455 -3.12 17.21 -23.04
CA ARG A 455 -2.13 16.17 -22.83
C ARG A 455 -0.83 16.76 -22.24
N VAL A 456 -0.84 16.97 -20.93
CA VAL A 456 0.30 17.54 -20.18
C VAL A 456 1.46 16.55 -19.98
N ASP A 457 1.22 15.29 -20.26
CA ASP A 457 2.15 14.17 -20.18
C ASP A 457 3.05 14.02 -21.41
N LEU A 458 2.63 14.51 -22.57
CA LEU A 458 3.39 14.38 -23.81
C LEU A 458 4.48 15.45 -23.91
N LEU A 459 5.69 15.13 -23.45
CA LEU A 459 6.80 16.07 -23.32
C LEU A 459 7.96 15.75 -24.26
N GLU A 460 8.12 14.47 -24.60
CA GLU A 460 9.25 13.99 -25.40
C GLU A 460 8.88 12.74 -26.22
N GLN A 461 9.81 12.29 -27.07
CA GLN A 461 9.56 11.17 -28.00
C GLN A 461 9.11 9.89 -27.32
N CYS A 462 9.64 9.54 -26.13
CA CYS A 462 9.25 8.31 -25.44
C CYS A 462 7.78 8.27 -25.03
N ASP A 463 7.17 9.44 -24.80
CA ASP A 463 5.76 9.52 -24.47
C ASP A 463 4.87 9.13 -25.69
N ILE A 464 5.35 9.48 -26.90
CA ILE A 464 4.68 9.06 -28.14
C ILE A 464 4.89 7.57 -28.42
N GLU A 465 6.07 7.05 -28.10
CA GLU A 465 6.35 5.60 -28.19
C GLU A 465 5.38 4.80 -27.31
N GLU A 466 5.08 5.30 -26.10
CA GLU A 466 4.05 4.71 -25.23
C GLU A 466 2.66 4.78 -25.87
N GLU A 467 2.25 5.94 -26.44
CA GLU A 467 0.96 6.10 -27.08
C GLU A 467 0.79 5.11 -28.26
N VAL A 468 1.82 4.95 -29.08
CA VAL A 468 1.79 4.00 -30.20
C VAL A 468 1.72 2.57 -29.70
N PHE A 469 2.49 2.23 -28.66
CA PHE A 469 2.51 0.87 -28.11
C PHE A 469 1.16 0.48 -27.48
N ARG A 470 0.52 1.36 -26.72
CA ARG A 470 -0.77 1.08 -26.08
C ARG A 470 -1.97 1.16 -27.05
N TYR A 471 -1.83 1.89 -28.16
CA TYR A 471 -2.86 1.95 -29.20
C TYR A 471 -2.95 0.64 -29.97
N TYR A 472 -1.83 0.02 -30.29
CA TYR A 472 -1.78 -1.25 -30.97
C TYR A 472 -1.67 -2.42 -30.02
N PRO A 473 -2.35 -3.56 -30.29
CA PRO A 473 -2.20 -4.74 -29.47
C PRO A 473 -0.75 -5.23 -29.44
N ALA A 474 -0.27 -5.63 -28.27
CA ALA A 474 1.09 -6.16 -28.06
C ALA A 474 1.44 -7.38 -28.97
N LYS A 475 0.44 -7.99 -29.59
CA LYS A 475 0.63 -9.06 -30.59
C LYS A 475 1.45 -8.66 -31.82
N LYS A 476 1.62 -7.36 -32.08
CA LYS A 476 2.50 -6.86 -33.16
C LYS A 476 3.99 -6.83 -32.79
N VAL A 477 4.34 -7.07 -31.53
CA VAL A 477 5.74 -7.20 -31.12
C VAL A 477 6.20 -8.63 -31.37
N ASN A 478 7.15 -8.79 -32.29
CA ASN A 478 7.76 -10.08 -32.55
C ASN A 478 8.83 -10.37 -31.47
N PRO A 479 8.66 -11.42 -30.67
CA PRO A 479 9.69 -11.78 -29.70
C PRO A 479 10.98 -12.19 -30.43
N SER A 480 12.09 -11.59 -30.06
CA SER A 480 13.43 -11.95 -30.56
C SER A 480 14.31 -12.37 -29.42
N LEU A 481 15.22 -13.30 -29.71
CA LEU A 481 16.29 -13.64 -28.76
C LEU A 481 17.42 -12.64 -28.95
N GLU A 482 17.78 -11.95 -27.89
CA GLU A 482 18.95 -11.08 -27.92
C GLU A 482 20.24 -11.91 -27.90
N HIS A 483 21.24 -11.42 -28.63
CA HIS A 483 22.55 -12.01 -28.68
C HIS A 483 23.47 -11.27 -27.68
N PHE A 484 23.68 -11.89 -26.53
CA PHE A 484 24.65 -11.40 -25.56
C PHE A 484 25.97 -12.19 -25.66
N PRO A 485 27.14 -11.53 -25.51
CA PRO A 485 28.36 -12.29 -25.32
C PRO A 485 28.24 -13.14 -24.05
N LEU A 486 28.54 -14.41 -24.17
CA LEU A 486 28.55 -15.30 -23.02
C LEU A 486 29.55 -14.81 -21.98
N SER A 487 29.06 -14.41 -20.83
CA SER A 487 29.91 -14.12 -19.67
C SER A 487 29.72 -15.21 -18.61
N GLN A 488 30.82 -15.68 -18.04
CA GLN A 488 30.74 -16.62 -16.93
C GLN A 488 30.40 -15.86 -15.65
N GLY A 489 29.13 -15.90 -15.27
CA GLY A 489 28.71 -15.38 -13.97
C GLY A 489 29.29 -16.19 -12.82
N ALA A 490 29.71 -15.51 -11.75
CA ALA A 490 30.20 -16.16 -10.53
C ALA A 490 29.61 -15.44 -9.31
N LEU A 491 29.32 -16.23 -8.28
CA LEU A 491 28.95 -15.64 -6.98
C LEU A 491 30.21 -15.04 -6.32
N SER A 492 30.05 -13.92 -5.63
CA SER A 492 31.08 -13.36 -4.77
C SER A 492 31.43 -14.34 -3.63
N PHE A 493 32.52 -14.06 -2.93
CA PHE A 493 32.91 -14.87 -1.77
C PHE A 493 31.87 -14.80 -0.68
N GLU A 494 31.34 -13.61 -0.43
CA GLU A 494 30.30 -13.35 0.56
C GLU A 494 28.99 -14.11 0.21
N GLN A 495 28.57 -14.03 -1.04
CA GLN A 495 27.38 -14.75 -1.51
C GLN A 495 27.53 -16.28 -1.39
N LYS A 496 28.70 -16.81 -1.72
CA LYS A 496 29.00 -18.25 -1.54
C LYS A 496 28.98 -18.65 -0.07
N SER A 497 29.60 -17.81 0.76
CA SER A 497 29.69 -18.04 2.22
C SER A 497 28.33 -17.99 2.88
N GLU A 498 27.51 -16.99 2.53
CA GLU A 498 26.13 -16.88 3.05
C GLU A 498 25.29 -18.11 2.68
N ARG A 499 25.28 -18.50 1.40
CA ARG A 499 24.56 -19.70 0.95
C ARG A 499 25.05 -20.97 1.64
N MET A 500 26.38 -21.08 1.89
CA MET A 500 26.95 -22.18 2.61
C MET A 500 26.52 -22.24 4.06
N ILE A 501 26.46 -21.07 4.74
CA ILE A 501 25.98 -20.97 6.13
C ILE A 501 24.50 -21.30 6.19
N LYS A 502 23.66 -20.75 5.31
CA LYS A 502 22.22 -21.08 5.24
C LYS A 502 22.00 -22.58 5.09
N ARG A 503 22.71 -23.21 4.15
CA ARG A 503 22.59 -24.66 3.96
C ARG A 503 23.03 -25.44 5.20
N LEU A 504 24.12 -25.05 5.85
CA LEU A 504 24.58 -25.68 7.09
C LEU A 504 23.53 -25.61 8.21
N LEU A 505 22.85 -24.46 8.34
CA LEU A 505 21.80 -24.28 9.35
C LEU A 505 20.55 -25.10 9.04
N ILE A 506 20.11 -25.13 7.79
CA ILE A 506 18.99 -25.98 7.35
C ILE A 506 19.30 -27.47 7.58
N GLU A 507 20.51 -27.94 7.25
CA GLU A 507 20.95 -29.31 7.50
C GLU A 507 20.98 -29.68 9.00
N ARG A 508 21.02 -28.67 9.87
CA ARG A 508 20.96 -28.84 11.35
C ARG A 508 19.55 -28.63 11.92
N GLY A 509 18.53 -28.50 11.07
CA GLY A 509 17.12 -28.38 11.45
C GLY A 509 16.71 -27.00 11.90
N TYR A 510 17.37 -25.94 11.41
CA TYR A 510 16.92 -24.56 11.62
C TYR A 510 16.03 -24.09 10.46
N ASP A 511 14.99 -23.39 10.79
CA ASP A 511 14.10 -22.73 9.84
C ASP A 511 14.52 -21.27 9.62
N GLU A 512 14.60 -20.85 8.34
CA GLU A 512 14.90 -19.47 7.99
C GLU A 512 13.68 -18.58 8.19
N ILE A 513 13.87 -17.41 8.81
CA ILE A 513 12.85 -16.38 8.94
C ILE A 513 13.28 -15.11 8.24
N LEU A 514 12.28 -14.30 7.88
CA LEU A 514 12.44 -12.93 7.41
C LEU A 514 11.58 -12.04 8.29
N SER A 515 12.20 -11.08 8.97
CA SER A 515 11.52 -10.14 9.83
C SER A 515 11.57 -8.71 9.28
N PHE A 516 10.72 -7.84 9.79
CA PHE A 516 10.65 -6.45 9.34
C PHE A 516 11.94 -5.68 9.65
N THR A 517 12.34 -4.83 8.71
CA THR A 517 13.49 -3.92 8.89
C THR A 517 13.17 -2.78 9.85
N LEU A 518 11.90 -2.37 9.90
CA LEU A 518 11.42 -1.34 10.80
C LEU A 518 10.86 -1.96 12.08
N ILE A 519 11.29 -1.44 13.22
CA ILE A 519 10.90 -1.88 14.56
C ILE A 519 10.47 -0.68 15.42
N SER A 520 9.83 -0.94 16.54
CA SER A 520 9.51 0.09 17.53
C SER A 520 10.72 0.49 18.37
N GLU A 521 10.68 1.67 18.98
CA GLU A 521 11.67 2.11 19.98
C GLU A 521 11.83 1.11 21.13
N LYS A 522 10.71 0.60 21.63
CA LYS A 522 10.67 -0.38 22.71
C LYS A 522 11.39 -1.68 22.33
N GLU A 523 11.27 -2.13 21.11
CA GLU A 523 11.96 -3.32 20.62
C GLU A 523 13.45 -3.05 20.47
N HIS A 524 13.83 -1.91 19.91
CA HIS A 524 15.24 -1.50 19.79
C HIS A 524 15.94 -1.47 21.16
N GLU A 525 15.31 -0.88 22.18
CA GLU A 525 15.87 -0.82 23.54
C GLU A 525 15.86 -2.17 24.27
N SER A 526 15.04 -3.11 23.82
CA SER A 526 14.81 -4.37 24.53
C SER A 526 16.03 -5.25 24.55
N LEU A 527 16.76 -5.38 23.44
CA LEU A 527 17.83 -6.33 23.25
C LEU A 527 18.76 -5.91 22.10
N ALA A 528 20.05 -5.74 22.40
CA ALA A 528 21.08 -5.46 21.39
C ALA A 528 22.40 -6.11 21.79
N VAL A 529 23.17 -6.53 20.77
CA VAL A 529 24.56 -7.02 20.94
C VAL A 529 25.55 -5.93 20.61
N PHE A 530 25.35 -5.23 19.51
CA PHE A 530 26.31 -4.27 18.95
C PHE A 530 26.04 -2.81 19.33
N GLN A 531 25.05 -2.53 20.17
CA GLN A 531 24.76 -1.23 20.81
C GLN A 531 24.94 0.02 19.92
N GLU A 532 24.20 0.12 18.84
CA GLU A 532 24.06 1.39 18.16
C GLU A 532 23.23 2.36 19.01
N LYS A 533 23.86 3.44 19.46
CA LYS A 533 23.22 4.40 20.39
C LYS A 533 22.19 5.29 19.70
N GLU A 534 22.32 5.51 18.41
CA GLU A 534 21.45 6.38 17.65
C GLU A 534 21.06 5.68 16.32
N PRO A 535 19.98 4.91 16.33
CA PRO A 535 19.49 4.25 15.12
C PRO A 535 18.92 5.27 14.14
N TYR A 536 18.83 4.91 12.87
CA TYR A 536 18.09 5.69 11.89
C TYR A 536 16.61 5.66 12.22
N ARG A 537 15.95 6.85 12.17
CA ARG A 537 14.53 7.02 12.44
C ARG A 537 13.79 7.44 11.18
N VAL A 538 12.60 6.89 11.01
CA VAL A 538 11.68 7.32 9.97
C VAL A 538 11.06 8.65 10.39
N LEU A 539 11.12 9.68 9.55
CA LEU A 539 10.60 11.02 9.89
C LEU A 539 9.09 11.02 10.14
N ASN A 540 8.32 10.29 9.31
CA ASN A 540 6.87 10.18 9.42
C ASN A 540 6.47 8.70 9.36
N PRO A 541 6.61 7.94 10.46
CA PRO A 541 6.26 6.54 10.47
C PRO A 541 4.74 6.35 10.38
N MET A 542 4.29 5.32 9.65
CA MET A 542 2.87 4.97 9.58
C MET A 542 2.31 4.54 10.95
N THR A 543 3.12 3.85 11.74
CA THR A 543 2.80 3.43 13.10
C THR A 543 4.04 3.53 13.98
N LYS A 544 3.85 3.61 15.30
CA LYS A 544 4.94 3.58 16.28
C LYS A 544 5.70 2.24 16.32
N ASP A 545 5.10 1.19 15.75
CA ASP A 545 5.75 -0.12 15.66
C ASP A 545 6.79 -0.19 14.53
N HIS A 546 6.84 0.82 13.64
CA HIS A 546 7.70 0.87 12.47
C HIS A 546 8.44 2.20 12.35
N GLU A 547 9.02 2.69 13.44
CA GLU A 547 9.66 4.03 13.48
C GLU A 547 11.19 4.00 13.41
N ILE A 548 11.81 2.85 13.69
CA ILE A 548 13.28 2.70 13.75
C ILE A 548 13.75 1.66 12.76
N VAL A 549 14.80 2.00 12.00
CA VAL A 549 15.55 1.02 11.20
C VAL A 549 16.41 0.18 12.14
N ARG A 550 16.21 -1.13 12.17
CA ARG A 550 16.91 -2.02 13.08
C ARG A 550 18.43 -2.04 12.87
N SER A 551 19.18 -2.00 13.94
CA SER A 551 20.64 -2.16 13.98
C SER A 551 21.08 -3.55 14.46
N ASP A 552 20.14 -4.35 14.97
CA ASP A 552 20.32 -5.72 15.48
C ASP A 552 19.14 -6.59 15.04
N LEU A 553 19.35 -7.90 14.86
CA LEU A 553 18.29 -8.86 14.50
C LEU A 553 17.62 -9.49 15.73
N LEU A 554 18.24 -9.43 16.89
CA LEU A 554 17.76 -10.11 18.10
C LEU A 554 16.38 -9.64 18.58
N PRO A 555 16.02 -8.34 18.52
CA PRO A 555 14.66 -7.90 18.88
C PRO A 555 13.59 -8.64 18.07
N SER A 556 13.78 -8.68 16.75
CA SER A 556 12.85 -9.34 15.82
C SER A 556 12.82 -10.85 16.00
N MET A 557 13.98 -11.48 16.25
CA MET A 557 14.08 -12.90 16.53
C MET A 557 13.32 -13.26 17.83
N LEU A 558 13.49 -12.48 18.89
CA LEU A 558 12.80 -12.68 20.16
C LEU A 558 11.28 -12.54 20.01
N LEU A 559 10.84 -11.55 19.23
CA LEU A 559 9.42 -11.35 18.94
C LEU A 559 8.83 -12.55 18.20
N THR A 560 9.53 -13.03 17.17
CA THR A 560 9.12 -14.19 16.38
C THR A 560 9.03 -15.47 17.23
N LEU A 561 10.02 -15.72 18.10
CA LEU A 561 9.98 -16.87 19.00
C LEU A 561 8.79 -16.79 19.95
N ARG A 562 8.57 -15.63 20.57
CA ARG A 562 7.42 -15.42 21.49
C ARG A 562 6.08 -15.56 20.78
N TYR A 563 5.96 -15.03 19.57
CA TYR A 563 4.76 -15.18 18.77
C TYR A 563 4.45 -16.67 18.53
N ASN A 564 5.43 -17.44 18.07
CA ASN A 564 5.25 -18.86 17.80
C ASN A 564 4.95 -19.65 19.08
N LEU A 565 5.64 -19.37 20.19
CA LEU A 565 5.36 -20.00 21.48
C LEU A 565 3.92 -19.73 21.95
N SER A 566 3.41 -18.51 21.78
CA SER A 566 2.03 -18.15 22.10
C SER A 566 0.98 -18.86 21.22
N HIS A 567 1.38 -19.28 20.03
CA HIS A 567 0.58 -20.07 19.08
C HIS A 567 0.85 -21.59 19.20
N GLN A 568 1.40 -22.02 20.34
CA GLN A 568 1.61 -23.45 20.69
C GLN A 568 2.69 -24.19 19.89
N HIS A 569 3.53 -23.50 19.13
CA HIS A 569 4.73 -24.08 18.54
C HIS A 569 5.84 -24.11 19.62
N LYS A 570 6.02 -25.27 20.24
CA LYS A 570 6.82 -25.39 21.46
C LYS A 570 8.33 -25.50 21.21
N ASN A 571 8.73 -26.15 20.13
CA ASN A 571 10.13 -26.43 19.80
C ASN A 571 10.54 -25.67 18.56
N LEU A 572 11.42 -24.71 18.71
CA LEU A 572 11.78 -23.75 17.67
C LEU A 572 13.31 -23.69 17.54
N SER A 573 13.79 -23.81 16.31
CA SER A 573 15.18 -23.55 15.92
C SER A 573 15.14 -22.64 14.71
N LEU A 574 15.33 -21.35 14.90
CA LEU A 574 15.15 -20.33 13.88
C LEU A 574 16.47 -19.63 13.56
N PHE A 575 16.64 -19.18 12.33
CA PHE A 575 17.73 -18.27 11.95
C PHE A 575 17.27 -17.19 10.97
N GLU A 576 18.00 -16.08 10.97
CA GLU A 576 17.88 -15.01 10.00
C GLU A 576 19.27 -14.53 9.60
N ILE A 577 19.51 -14.39 8.29
CA ILE A 577 20.66 -13.67 7.75
C ILE A 577 20.12 -12.47 6.98
N SER A 578 20.39 -11.29 7.50
CA SER A 578 19.85 -10.04 6.94
C SER A 578 20.83 -8.87 7.09
N PRO A 579 20.74 -7.88 6.21
CA PRO A 579 21.43 -6.62 6.42
C PRO A 579 20.80 -5.85 7.60
N VAL A 580 21.66 -5.13 8.29
CA VAL A 580 21.30 -4.14 9.31
C VAL A 580 22.06 -2.84 9.02
N ASP A 581 21.44 -1.72 9.32
CA ASP A 581 22.06 -0.43 9.10
C ASP A 581 22.63 0.12 10.40
N THR A 582 23.93 0.42 10.34
CA THR A 582 24.70 0.96 11.45
C THR A 582 25.37 2.27 11.03
N LYS A 583 25.92 3.03 11.95
CA LYS A 583 26.68 4.27 11.64
C LYS A 583 27.90 4.00 10.77
N ASP A 584 28.47 2.80 10.84
CA ASP A 584 29.60 2.36 10.02
C ASP A 584 29.19 1.83 8.66
N GLY A 585 27.91 1.98 8.28
CA GLY A 585 27.30 1.47 7.04
C GLY A 585 26.54 0.17 7.25
N THR A 586 26.06 -0.39 6.15
CA THR A 586 25.27 -1.63 6.16
C THR A 586 26.18 -2.83 6.42
N LYS A 587 25.80 -3.66 7.38
CA LYS A 587 26.45 -4.93 7.72
C LYS A 587 25.49 -6.09 7.58
N THR A 588 26.01 -7.28 7.32
CA THR A 588 25.20 -8.50 7.31
C THR A 588 25.37 -9.24 8.63
N TYR A 589 24.27 -9.50 9.32
CA TYR A 589 24.27 -10.26 10.58
C TYR A 589 23.57 -11.61 10.40
N LEU A 590 23.99 -12.56 11.21
CA LEU A 590 23.33 -13.85 11.44
C LEU A 590 22.75 -13.84 12.84
N SER A 591 21.45 -14.02 12.96
CA SER A 591 20.79 -14.29 14.23
C SER A 591 20.31 -15.73 14.30
N LEU A 592 20.42 -16.33 15.48
CA LEU A 592 19.91 -17.68 15.79
C LEU A 592 18.99 -17.59 17.00
N GLY A 593 17.91 -18.37 16.99
CA GLY A 593 16.98 -18.46 18.10
C GLY A 593 16.56 -19.91 18.39
N LEU A 594 16.66 -20.32 19.64
CA LEU A 594 16.22 -21.63 20.13
C LEU A 594 15.22 -21.47 21.27
N ALA A 595 14.14 -22.23 21.22
CA ALA A 595 13.17 -22.32 22.31
C ALA A 595 12.60 -23.74 22.42
N GLY A 596 12.32 -24.18 23.67
CA GLY A 596 11.75 -25.50 23.92
C GLY A 596 12.80 -26.58 24.08
N GLU A 597 12.60 -27.72 23.41
CA GLU A 597 13.37 -28.93 23.57
C GLU A 597 13.98 -29.39 22.23
N THR A 598 15.08 -30.10 22.29
CA THR A 598 15.71 -30.73 21.12
C THR A 598 14.77 -31.78 20.51
N SER A 599 14.99 -32.12 19.24
CA SER A 599 14.43 -33.35 18.67
C SER A 599 14.95 -34.59 19.41
N LEU A 600 14.32 -35.73 19.15
CA LEU A 600 14.72 -36.99 19.76
C LEU A 600 16.22 -37.23 19.64
N THR A 601 16.89 -37.51 20.75
CA THR A 601 18.28 -37.94 20.83
C THR A 601 18.41 -39.41 20.47
N GLU A 602 19.66 -39.94 20.41
CA GLU A 602 19.89 -41.36 20.10
C GLU A 602 19.22 -42.35 21.06
N ASP A 603 18.98 -41.92 22.30
CA ASP A 603 18.23 -42.67 23.31
C ASP A 603 16.71 -42.40 23.30
N TYR A 604 16.18 -41.76 22.25
CA TYR A 604 14.77 -41.38 22.06
C TYR A 604 14.20 -40.44 23.13
N LYS A 605 15.05 -39.65 23.79
CA LYS A 605 14.65 -38.64 24.75
C LYS A 605 14.80 -37.25 24.19
N THR A 606 13.98 -36.34 24.67
CA THR A 606 14.13 -34.90 24.44
C THR A 606 14.78 -34.26 25.68
N ARG A 607 15.46 -33.16 25.47
CA ARG A 607 15.96 -32.32 26.55
C ARG A 607 15.75 -30.85 26.19
N PRO A 608 15.61 -29.96 27.17
CA PRO A 608 15.60 -28.54 26.91
C PRO A 608 16.87 -28.10 26.15
N PHE A 609 16.73 -27.20 25.21
CA PHE A 609 17.88 -26.56 24.59
C PHE A 609 18.74 -25.87 25.63
N ASP A 610 20.06 -25.95 25.45
CA ASP A 610 21.03 -25.33 26.33
C ASP A 610 22.12 -24.55 25.56
N PHE A 611 23.03 -23.95 26.29
CA PHE A 611 24.15 -23.18 25.76
C PHE A 611 25.00 -23.97 24.72
N PHE A 612 25.15 -25.27 24.88
CA PHE A 612 26.02 -26.08 24.01
C PHE A 612 25.37 -26.35 22.67
N ASP A 613 24.03 -26.25 22.55
CA ASP A 613 23.35 -26.35 21.26
C ASP A 613 23.71 -25.16 20.36
N LEU A 614 23.68 -23.93 20.87
CA LEU A 614 24.14 -22.76 20.13
C LEU A 614 25.66 -22.79 19.88
N LYS A 615 26.43 -23.21 20.89
CA LYS A 615 27.89 -23.32 20.76
C LYS A 615 28.30 -24.29 19.62
N GLY A 616 27.62 -25.45 19.54
CA GLY A 616 27.87 -26.42 18.47
C GLY A 616 27.57 -25.89 17.07
N VAL A 617 26.52 -25.08 16.93
CA VAL A 617 26.22 -24.43 15.65
C VAL A 617 27.23 -23.35 15.31
N PHE A 618 27.60 -22.51 16.29
CA PHE A 618 28.65 -21.51 16.12
C PHE A 618 29.95 -22.14 15.66
N GLU A 619 30.43 -23.22 16.35
CA GLU A 619 31.67 -23.95 15.98
C GLU A 619 31.61 -24.52 14.57
N ALA A 620 30.44 -25.05 14.16
CA ALA A 620 30.26 -25.58 12.81
C ALA A 620 30.31 -24.47 11.74
N VAL A 621 29.78 -23.30 12.01
CA VAL A 621 29.90 -22.13 11.12
C VAL A 621 31.39 -21.71 11.01
N MET A 622 32.11 -21.64 12.13
CA MET A 622 33.51 -21.27 12.15
C MET A 622 34.39 -22.28 11.40
N GLU A 623 34.19 -23.57 11.63
CA GLU A 623 34.85 -24.64 10.91
C GLU A 623 34.63 -24.57 9.41
N LYS A 624 33.36 -24.38 9.00
CA LYS A 624 32.99 -24.25 7.59
C LYS A 624 33.65 -23.05 6.92
N MET A 625 33.83 -21.96 7.68
CA MET A 625 34.59 -20.77 7.24
C MET A 625 36.10 -20.94 7.32
N GLY A 626 36.61 -22.09 7.76
CA GLY A 626 38.04 -22.37 7.91
C GLY A 626 38.70 -21.61 9.05
N ILE A 627 37.94 -21.29 10.07
CA ILE A 627 38.42 -20.57 11.26
C ILE A 627 38.50 -21.53 12.44
N GLY A 628 39.69 -22.03 12.73
CA GLY A 628 39.93 -22.97 13.83
C GLY A 628 39.78 -22.33 15.21
N GLU A 629 39.57 -23.16 16.25
CA GLU A 629 39.42 -22.77 17.64
C GLU A 629 40.50 -21.82 18.18
N ASN A 630 41.71 -21.89 17.64
CA ASN A 630 42.82 -21.02 18.05
C ASN A 630 42.74 -19.59 17.55
N ARG A 631 41.79 -19.28 16.68
CA ARG A 631 41.64 -17.94 16.04
C ARG A 631 40.56 -17.08 16.65
N TYR A 632 39.68 -17.63 17.47
CA TYR A 632 38.66 -16.86 18.20
C TYR A 632 38.83 -17.07 19.71
N ARG A 633 38.29 -16.14 20.48
CA ARG A 633 38.27 -16.19 21.94
C ARG A 633 36.84 -16.08 22.43
N LEU A 634 36.46 -16.94 23.35
CA LEU A 634 35.23 -16.87 24.10
C LEU A 634 35.47 -16.20 25.47
N SER A 635 34.56 -15.34 25.87
CA SER A 635 34.59 -14.77 27.23
C SER A 635 33.14 -14.62 27.74
N TYR A 636 32.95 -14.70 29.07
CA TYR A 636 31.60 -14.39 29.61
C TYR A 636 31.16 -13.01 29.17
N THR A 637 29.92 -12.95 28.73
CA THR A 637 29.34 -11.66 28.30
C THR A 637 29.10 -10.73 29.46
N LYS A 638 29.30 -9.43 29.24
CA LYS A 638 28.91 -8.37 30.19
C LYS A 638 27.55 -7.77 29.85
N ASN A 639 26.90 -8.23 28.79
CA ASN A 639 25.60 -7.76 28.37
C ASN A 639 24.53 -8.20 29.40
N PRO A 640 23.87 -7.26 30.14
CA PRO A 640 22.94 -7.60 31.21
C PRO A 640 21.64 -8.28 30.73
N LYS A 641 21.42 -8.29 29.44
CA LYS A 641 20.24 -8.95 28.81
C LYS A 641 20.44 -10.47 28.68
N PHE A 642 21.67 -10.96 28.79
CA PHE A 642 22.02 -12.37 28.74
C PHE A 642 22.32 -12.90 30.14
N HIS A 643 22.18 -14.22 30.29
CA HIS A 643 22.45 -14.90 31.56
C HIS A 643 23.96 -14.96 31.84
N PRO A 644 24.45 -14.43 33.00
CA PRO A 644 25.88 -14.20 33.24
C PRO A 644 26.75 -15.46 33.22
N LYS A 645 26.14 -16.65 33.43
CA LYS A 645 26.87 -17.94 33.48
C LYS A 645 26.53 -18.89 32.32
N ALA A 646 25.62 -18.46 31.42
CA ALA A 646 25.18 -19.30 30.30
C ALA A 646 25.15 -18.51 28.99
N ALA A 647 26.02 -17.52 28.86
CA ALA A 647 26.19 -16.75 27.64
C ALA A 647 27.65 -16.25 27.53
N CYS A 648 28.09 -16.06 26.31
CA CYS A 648 29.45 -15.57 26.04
C CYS A 648 29.52 -14.66 24.81
N ASP A 649 30.52 -13.80 24.85
CA ASP A 649 30.98 -12.98 23.72
C ASP A 649 32.06 -13.73 22.94
N VAL A 650 32.03 -13.57 21.63
CA VAL A 650 33.04 -14.14 20.70
C VAL A 650 33.88 -13.01 20.12
N PHE A 651 35.18 -13.14 20.18
CA PHE A 651 36.12 -12.20 19.61
C PHE A 651 36.98 -12.83 18.53
N LEU A 652 37.11 -12.12 17.40
CA LEU A 652 38.13 -12.37 16.40
C LEU A 652 39.23 -11.32 16.57
N GLY A 653 40.37 -11.74 17.18
CA GLY A 653 41.40 -10.79 17.61
C GLY A 653 40.88 -9.83 18.68
N LYS A 654 40.71 -8.55 18.34
CA LYS A 654 40.18 -7.51 19.24
C LYS A 654 38.70 -7.23 19.00
N ASP A 655 38.17 -7.61 17.84
CA ASP A 655 36.85 -7.25 17.37
C ASP A 655 35.81 -8.23 17.89
N LEU A 656 34.70 -7.71 18.37
CA LEU A 656 33.54 -8.49 18.79
C LEU A 656 32.86 -9.07 17.52
N LEU A 657 32.89 -10.40 17.38
CA LEU A 657 32.17 -11.10 16.33
C LEU A 657 30.67 -11.22 16.64
N GLY A 658 30.34 -11.41 17.91
CA GLY A 658 28.96 -11.58 18.34
C GLY A 658 28.83 -12.09 19.76
N THR A 659 27.59 -12.34 20.18
CA THR A 659 27.22 -12.87 21.49
C THR A 659 26.22 -13.99 21.31
N PHE A 660 26.32 -15.06 22.08
CA PHE A 660 25.35 -16.12 22.12
C PHE A 660 25.13 -16.68 23.51
N GLY A 661 23.94 -17.20 23.77
CA GLY A 661 23.57 -17.87 25.01
C GLY A 661 22.13 -17.68 25.45
N LYS A 662 21.86 -18.03 26.69
CA LYS A 662 20.54 -17.93 27.31
C LYS A 662 20.24 -16.47 27.66
N LEU A 663 19.01 -16.03 27.41
CA LEU A 663 18.51 -14.73 27.86
C LEU A 663 18.40 -14.66 29.38
N HIS A 664 18.60 -13.46 29.92
CA HIS A 664 18.40 -13.23 31.36
C HIS A 664 16.91 -13.31 31.72
N PRO A 665 16.52 -13.92 32.87
CA PRO A 665 15.14 -14.04 33.28
C PRO A 665 14.38 -12.71 33.40
N SER A 666 15.07 -11.58 33.56
CA SER A 666 14.46 -10.23 33.52
C SER A 666 13.98 -9.80 32.13
N VAL A 667 14.52 -10.40 31.08
CA VAL A 667 14.12 -10.14 29.69
C VAL A 667 13.05 -11.13 29.25
N CYS A 668 13.25 -12.41 29.59
CA CYS A 668 12.37 -13.49 29.17
C CYS A 668 12.33 -14.58 30.25
N LYS A 669 11.13 -15.00 30.66
CA LYS A 669 10.94 -16.08 31.64
C LYS A 669 11.07 -17.46 30.99
N GLU A 670 10.75 -17.56 29.71
CA GLU A 670 10.85 -18.76 28.92
C GLU A 670 12.30 -19.17 28.70
N ASN A 671 12.56 -20.45 28.44
CA ASN A 671 13.90 -20.95 28.13
C ASN A 671 14.22 -20.59 26.66
N ILE A 672 14.65 -19.34 26.43
CA ILE A 672 15.04 -18.86 25.10
C ILE A 672 16.55 -18.64 25.09
N LEU A 673 17.18 -19.14 24.04
CA LEU A 673 18.57 -18.92 23.73
C LEU A 673 18.67 -18.15 22.40
N LEU A 674 19.52 -17.14 22.37
CA LEU A 674 19.75 -16.31 21.19
C LEU A 674 21.23 -16.20 20.86
N ALA A 675 21.51 -15.99 19.60
CA ALA A 675 22.84 -15.63 19.11
C ALA A 675 22.75 -14.58 18.03
N GLU A 676 23.74 -13.71 17.97
CA GLU A 676 23.95 -12.77 16.87
C GLU A 676 25.42 -12.63 16.54
N PHE A 677 25.71 -12.66 15.22
CA PHE A 677 27.09 -12.61 14.72
C PHE A 677 27.19 -11.65 13.52
N ASP A 678 28.24 -10.82 13.50
CA ASP A 678 28.62 -9.98 12.36
C ASP A 678 29.27 -10.83 11.27
N LEU A 679 28.49 -11.22 10.26
CA LEU A 679 29.00 -11.96 9.11
C LEU A 679 29.90 -11.10 8.22
N SER A 680 29.70 -9.77 8.20
CA SER A 680 30.58 -8.87 7.44
C SER A 680 32.01 -8.90 7.98
N LEU A 681 32.19 -8.98 9.31
CA LEU A 681 33.48 -9.19 9.95
C LEU A 681 34.02 -10.59 9.65
N LEU A 682 33.15 -11.60 9.72
CA LEU A 682 33.54 -13.00 9.45
C LEU A 682 34.05 -13.18 8.00
N PHE A 683 33.35 -12.58 7.03
CA PHE A 683 33.72 -12.69 5.60
C PHE A 683 35.03 -11.98 5.25
N ARG A 684 35.38 -10.91 5.98
CA ARG A 684 36.71 -10.24 5.85
C ARG A 684 37.82 -11.05 6.46
N THR A 685 37.50 -12.01 7.31
CA THR A 685 38.50 -12.84 8.01
C THR A 685 38.93 -13.99 7.11
N LYS A 686 40.24 -14.01 6.75
CA LYS A 686 40.78 -15.04 5.87
C LYS A 686 40.75 -16.40 6.54
N GLY A 687 39.93 -17.34 6.06
CA GLY A 687 39.92 -18.73 6.48
C GLY A 687 41.22 -19.48 6.09
N GLN A 688 41.50 -20.52 6.81
CA GLN A 688 42.58 -21.46 6.41
C GLN A 688 42.02 -22.44 5.38
N LYS A 689 42.80 -22.70 4.35
CA LYS A 689 42.48 -23.78 3.42
C LYS A 689 42.72 -25.12 4.10
N THR A 690 41.77 -26.03 4.01
CA THR A 690 41.92 -27.40 4.46
C THR A 690 43.10 -28.03 3.72
N LYS A 691 44.05 -28.54 4.47
CA LYS A 691 45.20 -29.28 3.92
C LYS A 691 45.06 -30.73 4.33
N PHE A 692 45.24 -31.62 3.39
CA PHE A 692 45.34 -33.01 3.70
C PHE A 692 46.62 -33.27 4.54
N SER A 693 46.45 -33.98 5.67
CA SER A 693 47.57 -34.60 6.41
C SER A 693 47.29 -36.10 6.48
N ALA A 694 48.31 -36.89 6.22
CA ALA A 694 48.19 -38.34 6.35
C ALA A 694 47.90 -38.70 7.81
N PHE A 695 46.89 -39.52 8.02
CA PHE A 695 46.60 -40.07 9.33
C PHE A 695 47.52 -41.27 9.63
N SER A 696 47.76 -41.53 10.90
CA SER A 696 48.57 -42.68 11.33
C SER A 696 47.90 -44.02 10.98
N SER A 697 48.63 -44.98 10.48
CA SER A 697 48.17 -46.34 10.29
C SER A 697 48.24 -47.19 11.60
N PHE A 698 48.76 -46.58 12.63
CA PHE A 698 48.94 -47.26 13.93
C PHE A 698 47.87 -46.75 14.93
N PRO A 699 47.49 -47.60 15.90
CA PRO A 699 46.47 -47.25 16.87
C PRO A 699 46.95 -46.11 17.79
N SER A 700 46.03 -45.15 17.99
CA SER A 700 46.24 -44.09 18.99
C SER A 700 46.10 -44.63 20.42
N VAL A 701 46.71 -43.94 21.36
CA VAL A 701 46.63 -44.26 22.79
C VAL A 701 45.96 -43.12 23.50
N ARG A 702 44.90 -43.43 24.28
CA ARG A 702 44.22 -42.46 25.15
C ARG A 702 44.74 -42.58 26.56
N ARG A 703 45.03 -41.44 27.19
CA ARG A 703 45.38 -41.29 28.60
C ARG A 703 44.55 -40.24 29.29
N ASP A 704 43.81 -40.65 30.29
CA ASP A 704 42.93 -39.75 31.06
C ASP A 704 43.69 -39.16 32.22
N LEU A 705 43.64 -37.85 32.35
CA LEU A 705 44.30 -37.08 33.38
C LEU A 705 43.29 -36.17 34.08
N SER A 706 43.39 -36.07 35.41
CA SER A 706 42.53 -35.21 36.17
C SER A 706 43.36 -34.14 36.86
N PHE A 707 43.20 -32.89 36.48
CA PHE A 707 43.93 -31.76 37.01
C PHE A 707 43.10 -30.95 38.02
N LYS A 708 43.76 -30.56 39.12
CA LYS A 708 43.13 -29.60 40.06
C LYS A 708 42.92 -28.27 39.35
N LEU A 709 41.66 -27.81 39.29
CA LEU A 709 41.27 -26.58 38.61
C LEU A 709 41.73 -25.36 39.42
N VAL A 710 42.50 -24.50 38.79
CA VAL A 710 42.89 -23.20 39.31
C VAL A 710 41.92 -22.14 38.87
N PRO A 711 41.52 -21.17 39.78
CA PRO A 711 40.67 -20.05 39.39
C PRO A 711 41.22 -19.32 38.14
N ASP A 712 40.34 -18.84 37.29
CA ASP A 712 40.65 -18.07 36.06
C ASP A 712 41.31 -18.84 34.92
N VAL A 713 41.49 -20.17 35.02
CA VAL A 713 41.94 -21.01 33.92
C VAL A 713 40.75 -21.63 33.21
N ASP A 714 40.47 -21.17 31.99
CA ASP A 714 39.48 -21.79 31.13
C ASP A 714 40.03 -22.96 30.33
N TYR A 715 39.16 -23.92 29.97
CA TYR A 715 39.52 -25.14 29.26
C TYR A 715 40.22 -24.87 27.90
N LEU A 716 39.71 -23.89 27.12
CA LEU A 716 40.31 -23.64 25.80
C LEU A 716 41.74 -23.08 25.90
N ASN A 717 41.96 -22.18 26.86
CA ASN A 717 43.33 -21.68 27.10
C ASN A 717 44.26 -22.79 27.61
N PHE A 718 43.73 -23.67 28.45
CA PHE A 718 44.46 -24.82 28.95
C PHE A 718 44.77 -25.80 27.82
N LYS A 719 43.80 -26.20 27.01
CA LYS A 719 44.00 -27.05 25.82
C LYS A 719 45.04 -26.44 24.87
N ARG A 720 44.93 -25.16 24.54
CA ARG A 720 45.87 -24.45 23.67
C ARG A 720 47.29 -24.41 24.25
N GLY A 721 47.39 -24.25 25.56
CA GLY A 721 48.68 -24.23 26.23
C GLY A 721 49.37 -25.57 26.22
N LEU A 722 48.63 -26.66 26.40
CA LEU A 722 49.17 -28.02 26.27
C LEU A 722 49.51 -28.35 24.81
N MET A 723 48.66 -28.05 23.84
CA MET A 723 48.96 -28.27 22.41
C MET A 723 50.21 -27.54 21.95
N LYS A 724 50.52 -26.37 22.52
CA LYS A 724 51.75 -25.60 22.27
C LYS A 724 52.92 -26.03 23.16
N GLY A 725 52.73 -27.01 24.02
CA GLY A 725 53.68 -27.43 25.02
C GLY A 725 54.74 -28.40 24.56
N ASN A 726 54.90 -28.67 23.25
CA ASN A 726 55.80 -29.65 22.67
C ASN A 726 55.70 -31.03 23.34
N ILE A 727 54.51 -31.47 23.68
CA ILE A 727 54.26 -32.80 24.25
C ILE A 727 54.45 -33.80 23.14
N PRO A 728 55.36 -34.82 23.33
CA PRO A 728 55.63 -35.81 22.29
C PRO A 728 54.37 -36.57 21.89
N TYR A 729 54.16 -36.78 20.60
CA TYR A 729 53.08 -37.59 20.03
C TYR A 729 51.69 -37.12 20.35
N LEU A 730 51.50 -35.92 20.89
CA LEU A 730 50.16 -35.38 21.18
C LEU A 730 49.45 -35.02 19.88
N ALA A 731 48.35 -35.75 19.58
CA ALA A 731 47.50 -35.52 18.44
C ALA A 731 46.32 -34.58 18.82
N ASP A 732 45.61 -34.84 19.95
CA ASP A 732 44.54 -34.02 20.43
C ASP A 732 44.34 -34.12 21.92
N ILE A 733 43.49 -33.23 22.49
CA ILE A 733 43.10 -33.22 23.87
C ILE A 733 41.56 -33.12 23.92
N LEU A 734 40.97 -34.15 24.57
CA LEU A 734 39.52 -34.19 24.72
C LEU A 734 39.13 -33.89 26.19
N TYR A 735 38.09 -33.12 26.37
CA TYR A 735 37.44 -32.93 27.66
C TYR A 735 36.53 -34.13 27.93
N PHE A 736 36.50 -34.66 29.16
CA PHE A 736 35.55 -35.69 29.50
C PHE A 736 34.84 -35.47 30.84
N ASP A 737 35.43 -34.71 31.79
CA ASP A 737 34.78 -34.52 33.08
C ASP A 737 35.18 -33.21 33.77
N ASN A 738 34.28 -32.70 34.62
CA ASN A 738 34.55 -31.60 35.55
C ASN A 738 33.76 -31.88 36.83
N PHE A 739 34.47 -32.28 37.88
CA PHE A 739 33.83 -32.69 39.11
C PHE A 739 34.34 -31.91 40.33
N LEU A 740 33.48 -31.78 41.32
CA LEU A 740 33.78 -31.23 42.60
C LEU A 740 34.01 -32.41 43.59
N ASP A 741 35.19 -32.51 44.14
CA ASP A 741 35.47 -33.44 45.20
C ASP A 741 34.74 -32.99 46.48
N LYS A 742 33.81 -33.79 46.96
CA LYS A 742 32.95 -33.45 48.11
C LYS A 742 33.67 -33.43 49.43
N GLU A 743 34.80 -34.16 49.53
CA GLU A 743 35.59 -34.25 50.76
C GLU A 743 36.55 -33.09 50.90
N THR A 744 37.19 -32.68 49.82
CA THR A 744 38.18 -31.61 49.80
C THR A 744 37.65 -30.25 49.39
N GLY A 745 36.47 -30.20 48.77
CA GLY A 745 35.89 -28.98 48.19
C GLY A 745 36.65 -28.51 46.93
N GLU A 746 37.56 -29.30 46.42
CA GLU A 746 38.38 -28.96 45.27
C GLU A 746 37.67 -29.34 43.93
N LYS A 747 37.88 -28.51 42.92
CA LYS A 747 37.38 -28.78 41.57
C LYS A 747 38.47 -29.40 40.71
N TYR A 748 38.10 -30.36 39.91
CA TYR A 748 39.00 -31.08 39.04
C TYR A 748 38.47 -31.05 37.59
N LEU A 749 39.41 -30.89 36.65
CA LEU A 749 39.20 -30.93 35.20
C LEU A 749 39.74 -32.25 34.65
N GLY A 750 38.90 -33.10 34.12
CA GLY A 750 39.28 -34.33 33.42
C GLY A 750 39.52 -34.11 31.93
N ILE A 751 40.70 -34.44 31.48
CA ILE A 751 41.07 -34.42 30.08
C ILE A 751 41.65 -35.76 29.63
N SER A 752 41.46 -36.12 28.35
CA SER A 752 42.09 -37.25 27.70
C SER A 752 43.16 -36.74 26.73
N LEU A 753 44.40 -37.18 26.91
CA LEU A 753 45.43 -36.99 25.87
C LEU A 753 45.27 -38.08 24.81
N ILE A 754 45.15 -37.67 23.57
CA ILE A 754 45.21 -38.59 22.41
C ILE A 754 46.63 -38.53 21.86
N LEU A 755 47.33 -39.66 21.94
CA LEU A 755 48.72 -39.78 21.50
C LEU A 755 48.78 -40.64 20.27
N GLU A 756 49.49 -40.18 19.23
CA GLU A 756 49.67 -40.91 17.96
C GLU A 756 51.11 -40.82 17.52
N LYS A 757 51.65 -41.97 17.01
CA LYS A 757 52.94 -42.03 16.38
C LYS A 757 52.80 -42.36 14.90
N PRO A 758 53.31 -41.51 13.97
CA PRO A 758 53.11 -41.71 12.54
C PRO A 758 53.77 -43.03 11.98
N ASP A 759 54.81 -43.48 12.61
CA ASP A 759 55.73 -44.51 12.08
C ASP A 759 55.82 -45.80 12.95
N GLY A 760 54.93 -45.95 13.93
CA GLY A 760 54.87 -47.12 14.77
C GLY A 760 53.89 -47.07 15.93
N THR A 761 53.72 -48.19 16.61
CA THR A 761 52.95 -48.27 17.85
C THR A 761 53.71 -47.61 19.02
N LEU A 762 53.09 -46.85 19.83
CA LEU A 762 53.65 -46.17 20.98
C LEU A 762 54.06 -47.20 22.07
N LYS A 763 55.29 -47.10 22.56
CA LYS A 763 55.79 -47.85 23.72
C LYS A 763 55.35 -47.14 25.01
N GLU A 764 55.31 -47.92 26.09
CA GLU A 764 54.90 -47.41 27.40
C GLU A 764 55.80 -46.30 27.94
N GLU A 765 57.07 -46.36 27.68
CA GLU A 765 58.07 -45.31 28.01
C GLU A 765 57.79 -43.99 27.29
N GLU A 766 57.37 -44.05 26.00
CA GLU A 766 57.04 -42.90 25.16
C GLU A 766 55.70 -42.23 25.66
N ILE A 767 54.74 -43.08 26.03
CA ILE A 767 53.47 -42.65 26.60
C ILE A 767 53.69 -41.93 27.96
N ASN A 768 54.48 -42.57 28.85
CA ASN A 768 54.82 -42.02 30.17
C ASN A 768 55.57 -40.66 30.09
N ASN A 769 56.50 -40.58 29.11
CA ASN A 769 57.19 -39.32 28.83
C ASN A 769 56.24 -38.23 28.35
N ALA A 770 55.31 -38.56 27.45
CA ALA A 770 54.28 -37.59 26.98
C ALA A 770 53.40 -37.12 28.15
N VAL A 771 52.92 -38.03 29.01
CA VAL A 771 52.10 -37.70 30.20
C VAL A 771 52.89 -36.78 31.15
N LYS A 772 54.13 -37.15 31.48
CA LYS A 772 54.98 -36.35 32.36
C LYS A 772 55.25 -34.95 31.80
N THR A 773 55.45 -34.84 30.46
CA THR A 773 55.58 -33.53 29.82
C THR A 773 54.32 -32.73 29.88
N ALA A 774 53.15 -33.34 29.70
CA ALA A 774 51.86 -32.69 29.83
C ALA A 774 51.61 -32.15 31.25
N CYS A 775 51.89 -32.95 32.27
CA CYS A 775 51.83 -32.52 33.67
C CYS A 775 52.77 -31.34 33.99
N ASN A 776 54.01 -31.40 33.48
CA ASN A 776 54.97 -30.30 33.65
C ASN A 776 54.48 -29.00 32.98
N VAL A 777 53.95 -29.08 31.76
CA VAL A 777 53.40 -27.93 31.05
C VAL A 777 52.18 -27.36 31.81
N ALA A 778 51.28 -28.23 32.29
CA ALA A 778 50.14 -27.84 33.09
C ALA A 778 50.53 -27.09 34.35
N LYS A 779 51.56 -27.62 35.07
CA LYS A 779 52.04 -27.00 36.31
C LYS A 779 52.78 -25.67 36.04
N GLN A 780 53.68 -25.64 35.06
CA GLN A 780 54.48 -24.44 34.79
C GLN A 780 53.68 -23.28 34.19
N ARG A 781 52.77 -23.57 33.30
CA ARG A 781 52.02 -22.52 32.59
C ARG A 781 50.73 -22.12 33.28
N PHE A 782 50.08 -23.01 34.02
CA PHE A 782 48.74 -22.80 34.54
C PHE A 782 48.65 -23.04 36.06
N GLY A 783 49.69 -23.49 36.69
CA GLY A 783 49.67 -23.84 38.12
C GLY A 783 48.78 -25.05 38.44
N MET A 784 48.39 -25.82 37.45
CA MET A 784 47.50 -26.97 37.62
C MET A 784 48.30 -28.24 37.91
N THR A 785 47.96 -28.93 38.99
CA THR A 785 48.60 -30.17 39.41
C THR A 785 47.65 -31.36 39.16
N LEU A 786 48.25 -32.55 38.94
CA LEU A 786 47.52 -33.80 38.77
C LEU A 786 46.86 -34.19 40.12
N LYS A 787 45.66 -34.83 40.09
CA LYS A 787 45.01 -35.37 41.28
C LYS A 787 45.89 -36.44 41.88
N GLY A 788 46.31 -36.24 43.14
CA GLY A 788 47.16 -37.19 43.87
C GLY A 788 48.64 -36.91 43.85
N GLU A 789 49.09 -35.75 43.22
CA GLU A 789 50.46 -35.19 43.38
C GLU A 789 50.57 -34.29 44.62
#